data_120a5e6d758fb65fa8d813f655d1caa9
#
_entry.id   120a5e6d758fb65fa8d813f655d1caa9
#
_cell.length_a   1.000
_cell.length_b   1.000
_cell.length_c   1.000
_cell.angle_alpha   90.00
_cell.angle_beta   90.00
_cell.angle_gamma   90.00
#
_symmetry.space_group_name_H-M   'P 1'
#
loop_
_entity.id
_entity.type
_entity.pdbx_description
1 polymer ?
#
loop_
_entity_poly.entity_id
_entity_poly.type
_entity_poly.pdbx_seq_one_letter_code
_entity_poly.pdbx_strand_id
1 'polypeptide(L)'
;MHRKKIRAEDLKNEIIFLIFVSFHNNNISQENASRTWSLICKSLLLKIFNQYLVDDFPLYKKFTFIIGMGKIGVKDLNFTSDIDIIIFFDSKNSPYSSHDFNQSVRKMISEISNISLNFFHKIDLRLRPDLGNSYLITDIENAIEYYSSVGRNWERLAFHRSQFIGGNILLYDDFMSSIRSFLFRRSFDYYAIDEIKNLFLQKQTNKLLDIKNSFGFIRSCENIIHFNQLLWSGKFESLRENSIHKIFKVLSKYNFLSQEDLFVIKDAYYYYRKIENYLHIKQNTFQNTVSDNDLFLKSIDPNYFAQLQKKSKGIQDIFNKLFDNQTPTKDLKLDTFDKKSNQIINKLIDRAKNINSSNSVKEDYLQSIYHLIDILSQEKNKNELLIKFDYLINYYKSGVHLTSLYKYNQHLYKEIIFIFDQSPKLSKLLQKNFFLIESLVYFFNYGLPNFRLRRPTENFDLDLKKIIQDIYESVFLLDYLYLSKKISIDAYLKKRNRNLRAFIFNLFQFVKTDYLTNKPDIFSDLSPILFGSLATKDAIPSSDADIFFIYTDTKNNHIDNIKIVRRFYNIFNQYIDRDFISVDDRNKPFDKTSEQVISLDNFFNFYKNTDEFFHILSFQKISILSTNLQLSKKFYKNKNIVISHFSKPDLEYVEKMIDIKKPLKSIKDLFQIYKIFMEITLLNNQKFKLHKNFGYLREDLIFEDLTGSPSKVDKKLYLDELLRELS
;
A
#
# COMPACT_ATOMS: atom_id res chain seq x y z
N MET A 1 47.05 -24.68 38.06
CA MET A 1 46.71 -23.60 37.10
C MET A 1 45.53 -22.80 37.65
N HIS A 2 45.76 -21.63 38.25
CA HIS A 2 44.70 -20.73 38.69
C HIS A 2 44.01 -20.12 37.44
N ARG A 3 42.81 -20.55 37.11
CA ARG A 3 41.94 -19.83 36.20
C ARG A 3 41.61 -18.49 36.87
N LYS A 4 42.26 -17.40 36.47
CA LYS A 4 41.82 -16.05 36.82
C LYS A 4 40.36 -15.95 36.46
N LYS A 5 39.48 -15.71 37.42
CA LYS A 5 38.09 -15.34 37.17
C LYS A 5 38.13 -13.99 36.40
N ILE A 6 37.98 -14.04 35.07
CA ILE A 6 37.84 -12.84 34.25
C ILE A 6 36.55 -12.18 34.69
N ARG A 7 36.57 -10.92 35.13
CA ARG A 7 35.38 -10.16 35.46
C ARG A 7 34.59 -9.91 34.19
N ALA A 8 33.27 -9.89 34.29
CA ALA A 8 32.37 -9.63 33.12
C ALA A 8 32.70 -8.31 32.42
N GLU A 9 33.16 -7.32 33.20
CA GLU A 9 33.62 -6.02 32.71
C GLU A 9 34.88 -6.11 31.84
N ASP A 10 35.87 -6.89 32.29
CA ASP A 10 37.12 -7.07 31.54
C ASP A 10 36.85 -7.74 30.20
N LEU A 11 36.00 -8.77 30.18
CA LEU A 11 35.55 -9.46 28.94
C LEU A 11 34.78 -8.51 28.02
N LYS A 12 33.87 -7.70 28.56
CA LYS A 12 33.14 -6.68 27.80
C LYS A 12 34.10 -5.70 27.13
N ASN A 13 35.03 -5.13 27.91
CA ASN A 13 35.97 -4.13 27.41
C ASN A 13 36.90 -4.72 26.33
N GLU A 14 37.34 -5.96 26.49
CA GLU A 14 38.12 -6.67 25.46
C GLU A 14 37.32 -6.86 24.15
N ILE A 15 36.09 -7.32 24.25
CA ILE A 15 35.20 -7.52 23.09
C ILE A 15 34.94 -6.17 22.37
N ILE A 16 34.60 -5.12 23.14
CA ILE A 16 34.37 -3.78 22.59
C ILE A 16 35.62 -3.26 21.90
N PHE A 17 36.79 -3.42 22.54
CA PHE A 17 38.06 -3.02 21.96
C PHE A 17 38.36 -3.73 20.64
N LEU A 18 38.18 -5.04 20.56
CA LEU A 18 38.38 -5.81 19.32
C LEU A 18 37.45 -5.36 18.18
N ILE A 19 36.16 -5.15 18.47
CA ILE A 19 35.20 -4.65 17.51
C ILE A 19 35.59 -3.23 17.05
N PHE A 20 35.99 -2.39 18.01
CA PHE A 20 36.35 -1.01 17.70
C PHE A 20 37.64 -0.92 16.85
N VAL A 21 38.70 -1.65 17.19
CA VAL A 21 39.93 -1.67 16.40
C VAL A 21 39.64 -2.15 14.97
N SER A 22 38.82 -3.19 14.83
CA SER A 22 38.41 -3.68 13.50
C SER A 22 37.62 -2.64 12.71
N PHE A 23 36.75 -1.88 13.37
CA PHE A 23 36.00 -0.78 12.79
C PHE A 23 36.89 0.43 12.45
N HIS A 24 37.77 0.83 13.38
CA HIS A 24 38.68 1.95 13.20
C HIS A 24 39.61 1.74 12.00
N ASN A 25 40.14 0.53 11.86
CA ASN A 25 41.02 0.13 10.75
C ASN A 25 40.27 -0.16 9.44
N ASN A 26 38.96 0.13 9.36
CA ASN A 26 38.07 -0.15 8.20
C ASN A 26 38.00 -1.63 7.78
N ASN A 27 38.37 -2.57 8.67
CA ASN A 27 38.22 -4.01 8.39
C ASN A 27 36.73 -4.44 8.42
N ILE A 28 35.89 -3.77 9.19
CA ILE A 28 34.44 -3.96 9.24
C ILE A 28 33.73 -2.63 9.11
N SER A 29 32.54 -2.65 8.52
CA SER A 29 31.68 -1.47 8.43
C SER A 29 31.04 -1.12 9.78
N GLN A 30 30.56 0.13 9.92
CA GLN A 30 29.78 0.58 11.07
C GLN A 30 28.57 -0.35 11.35
N GLU A 31 27.87 -0.76 10.30
CA GLU A 31 26.74 -1.68 10.38
C GLU A 31 27.15 -3.04 10.97
N ASN A 32 28.27 -3.60 10.51
CA ASN A 32 28.76 -4.88 10.99
C ASN A 32 29.25 -4.81 12.43
N ALA A 33 29.89 -3.71 12.85
CA ALA A 33 30.29 -3.50 14.22
C ALA A 33 29.10 -3.49 15.18
N SER A 34 28.10 -2.66 14.91
CA SER A 34 26.85 -2.59 15.70
C SER A 34 26.08 -3.91 15.70
N ARG A 35 26.03 -4.59 14.55
CA ARG A 35 25.36 -5.89 14.42
C ARG A 35 26.06 -6.97 15.27
N THR A 36 27.38 -7.04 15.21
CA THR A 36 28.16 -8.00 16.00
C THR A 36 27.94 -7.79 17.49
N TRP A 37 28.03 -6.54 17.96
CA TRP A 37 27.73 -6.20 19.34
C TRP A 37 26.31 -6.55 19.75
N SER A 38 25.32 -6.25 18.93
CA SER A 38 23.92 -6.58 19.18
C SER A 38 23.68 -8.10 19.29
N LEU A 39 24.33 -8.92 18.47
CA LEU A 39 24.21 -10.37 18.53
C LEU A 39 24.84 -10.95 19.81
N ILE A 40 25.97 -10.41 20.26
CA ILE A 40 26.60 -10.80 21.52
C ILE A 40 25.68 -10.48 22.69
N CYS A 41 25.16 -9.25 22.76
CA CYS A 41 24.20 -8.84 23.77
C CYS A 41 22.94 -9.70 23.79
N LYS A 42 22.36 -9.98 22.61
CA LYS A 42 21.19 -10.89 22.48
C LYS A 42 21.49 -12.28 23.04
N SER A 43 22.61 -12.86 22.64
CA SER A 43 22.98 -14.23 23.06
C SER A 43 23.20 -14.32 24.57
N LEU A 44 23.85 -13.32 25.15
CA LEU A 44 24.08 -13.24 26.59
C LEU A 44 22.74 -13.05 27.33
N LEU A 45 21.88 -12.16 26.87
CA LEU A 45 20.55 -11.93 27.44
C LEU A 45 19.74 -13.22 27.50
N LEU A 46 19.65 -13.97 26.41
CA LEU A 46 18.93 -15.24 26.37
C LEU A 46 19.54 -16.31 27.29
N LYS A 47 20.86 -16.34 27.39
CA LYS A 47 21.53 -17.25 28.32
C LYS A 47 21.19 -16.95 29.79
N ILE A 48 21.14 -15.67 30.15
CA ILE A 48 20.75 -15.24 31.48
C ILE A 48 19.28 -15.58 31.75
N PHE A 49 18.37 -15.25 30.83
CA PHE A 49 16.96 -15.63 30.95
C PHE A 49 16.78 -17.13 31.17
N ASN A 50 17.49 -17.96 30.41
CA ASN A 50 17.41 -19.40 30.59
C ASN A 50 17.96 -19.86 31.94
N GLN A 51 19.06 -19.28 32.41
CA GLN A 51 19.66 -19.66 33.68
C GLN A 51 18.78 -19.33 34.90
N TYR A 52 18.05 -18.20 34.86
CA TYR A 52 17.20 -17.76 35.97
C TYR A 52 15.79 -18.34 35.99
N LEU A 53 15.28 -18.74 34.83
CA LEU A 53 13.88 -19.16 34.72
C LEU A 53 13.69 -20.66 34.54
N VAL A 54 14.70 -21.42 34.09
CA VAL A 54 14.51 -22.82 33.74
C VAL A 54 14.23 -23.71 34.93
N ASP A 55 14.83 -23.41 36.09
CA ASP A 55 14.69 -24.28 37.29
C ASP A 55 13.29 -24.18 37.91
N ASP A 56 12.76 -22.94 38.04
CA ASP A 56 11.43 -22.67 38.60
C ASP A 56 10.29 -22.85 37.57
N PHE A 57 10.58 -22.58 36.28
CA PHE A 57 9.62 -22.55 35.17
C PHE A 57 10.14 -23.32 33.95
N PRO A 58 10.30 -24.67 34.02
CA PRO A 58 10.96 -25.45 32.94
C PRO A 58 10.34 -25.26 31.55
N LEU A 59 9.03 -25.00 31.48
CA LEU A 59 8.29 -24.81 30.22
C LEU A 59 8.12 -23.32 29.83
N TYR A 60 8.78 -22.38 30.51
CA TYR A 60 8.54 -20.93 30.26
C TYR A 60 8.65 -20.54 28.80
N LYS A 61 9.60 -21.13 28.06
CA LYS A 61 9.78 -20.85 26.62
C LYS A 61 8.55 -21.19 25.76
N LYS A 62 7.69 -22.10 26.22
CA LYS A 62 6.46 -22.46 25.50
C LYS A 62 5.40 -21.36 25.61
N PHE A 63 5.37 -20.65 26.74
CA PHE A 63 4.35 -19.67 27.08
C PHE A 63 4.82 -18.22 27.07
N THR A 64 6.07 -17.98 26.64
CA THR A 64 6.65 -16.64 26.59
C THR A 64 7.34 -16.38 25.28
N PHE A 65 7.40 -15.10 24.92
CA PHE A 65 8.34 -14.59 23.93
C PHE A 65 8.86 -13.21 24.34
N ILE A 66 10.02 -12.84 23.81
CA ILE A 66 10.69 -11.59 24.10
C ILE A 66 10.86 -10.84 22.80
N ILE A 67 10.43 -9.59 22.78
CA ILE A 67 10.66 -8.65 21.69
C ILE A 67 11.76 -7.68 22.09
N GLY A 68 12.78 -7.56 21.26
CA GLY A 68 13.75 -6.46 21.35
C GLY A 68 13.22 -5.25 20.63
N MET A 69 13.26 -4.11 21.28
CA MET A 69 12.79 -2.83 20.78
C MET A 69 13.96 -1.90 20.46
N GLY A 70 13.71 -0.84 19.71
CA GLY A 70 14.74 0.17 19.45
C GLY A 70 16.02 -0.40 18.83
N LYS A 71 17.19 -0.05 19.38
CA LYS A 71 18.50 -0.42 18.81
C LYS A 71 18.78 -1.93 18.85
N ILE A 72 18.36 -2.64 19.88
CA ILE A 72 18.52 -4.11 19.95
C ILE A 72 17.62 -4.80 18.93
N GLY A 73 16.39 -4.30 18.72
CA GLY A 73 15.44 -4.82 17.76
C GLY A 73 15.92 -4.72 16.30
N VAL A 74 16.65 -3.65 15.97
CA VAL A 74 17.21 -3.45 14.61
C VAL A 74 18.66 -3.93 14.46
N LYS A 75 19.25 -4.54 15.51
CA LYS A 75 20.65 -4.99 15.57
C LYS A 75 21.66 -3.85 15.33
N ASP A 76 21.38 -2.68 15.89
CA ASP A 76 22.21 -1.48 15.74
C ASP A 76 22.60 -0.87 17.11
N LEU A 77 22.92 -1.72 18.10
CA LEU A 77 23.37 -1.29 19.41
C LEU A 77 24.72 -0.55 19.32
N ASN A 78 24.81 0.54 20.06
CA ASN A 78 26.11 1.13 20.43
C ASN A 78 26.65 0.40 21.65
N PHE A 79 27.95 0.60 21.93
CA PHE A 79 28.64 -0.06 23.04
C PHE A 79 28.07 0.26 24.43
N THR A 80 27.39 1.40 24.58
CA THR A 80 26.80 1.84 25.87
C THR A 80 25.25 2.04 25.76
N SER A 81 24.61 1.42 24.81
CA SER A 81 23.14 1.53 24.66
C SER A 81 22.39 0.70 25.70
N ASP A 82 21.25 1.23 26.16
CA ASP A 82 20.26 0.44 26.88
C ASP A 82 19.73 -0.69 25.99
N ILE A 83 19.26 -1.76 26.62
CA ILE A 83 18.61 -2.89 25.98
C ILE A 83 17.12 -2.78 26.23
N ASP A 84 16.40 -2.26 25.24
CA ASP A 84 14.95 -2.10 25.29
C ASP A 84 14.27 -3.42 24.94
N ILE A 85 13.49 -4.01 25.87
CA ILE A 85 12.75 -5.26 25.62
C ILE A 85 11.34 -5.22 26.17
N ILE A 86 10.46 -6.07 25.60
CA ILE A 86 9.16 -6.39 26.15
C ILE A 86 9.09 -7.91 26.30
N ILE A 87 8.66 -8.37 27.48
CA ILE A 87 8.50 -9.78 27.81
C ILE A 87 7.00 -10.10 27.79
N PHE A 88 6.57 -10.92 26.83
CA PHE A 88 5.19 -11.34 26.68
C PHE A 88 4.98 -12.71 27.33
N PHE A 89 3.81 -12.89 27.94
CA PHE A 89 3.42 -14.10 28.66
C PHE A 89 1.98 -14.49 28.34
N ASP A 90 1.79 -15.74 27.97
CA ASP A 90 0.47 -16.34 27.72
C ASP A 90 -0.11 -16.84 29.05
N SER A 91 -0.80 -15.97 29.76
CA SER A 91 -1.39 -16.29 31.08
C SER A 91 -2.51 -17.29 30.99
N LYS A 92 -3.23 -17.36 29.88
CA LYS A 92 -4.40 -18.21 29.65
C LYS A 92 -4.04 -19.70 29.51
N ASN A 93 -2.98 -19.97 28.75
CA ASN A 93 -2.58 -21.35 28.45
C ASN A 93 -1.42 -21.85 29.31
N SER A 94 -0.79 -20.94 30.09
CA SER A 94 0.33 -21.27 30.96
C SER A 94 -0.12 -22.03 32.22
N PRO A 95 0.61 -23.06 32.64
CA PRO A 95 0.39 -23.70 33.95
C PRO A 95 0.91 -22.85 35.11
N TYR A 96 1.64 -21.74 34.81
CA TYR A 96 2.28 -20.89 35.82
C TYR A 96 1.42 -19.68 36.14
N SER A 97 1.41 -19.27 37.42
CA SER A 97 0.79 -18.02 37.87
C SER A 97 1.56 -16.83 37.30
N SER A 98 0.81 -15.86 36.72
CA SER A 98 1.39 -14.59 36.26
C SER A 98 2.13 -13.85 37.38
N HIS A 99 1.63 -13.95 38.61
CA HIS A 99 2.25 -13.30 39.77
C HIS A 99 3.62 -13.89 40.08
N ASP A 100 3.74 -15.21 40.18
CA ASP A 100 4.98 -15.92 40.54
C ASP A 100 6.01 -15.76 39.42
N PHE A 101 5.57 -15.91 38.17
CA PHE A 101 6.44 -15.68 37.03
C PHE A 101 6.97 -14.25 36.98
N ASN A 102 6.11 -13.24 37.23
CA ASN A 102 6.53 -11.84 37.30
C ASN A 102 7.52 -11.57 38.47
N GLN A 103 7.35 -12.23 39.62
CA GLN A 103 8.29 -12.11 40.73
C GLN A 103 9.70 -12.62 40.34
N SER A 104 9.77 -13.78 39.70
CA SER A 104 11.03 -14.35 39.22
C SER A 104 11.68 -13.47 38.13
N VAL A 105 10.89 -12.91 37.22
CA VAL A 105 11.38 -11.93 36.25
C VAL A 105 11.89 -10.66 36.96
N ARG A 106 11.21 -10.14 37.98
CA ARG A 106 11.70 -9.00 38.78
C ARG A 106 13.05 -9.28 39.45
N LYS A 107 13.16 -10.45 40.09
CA LYS A 107 14.41 -10.89 40.73
C LYS A 107 15.52 -10.96 39.67
N MET A 108 15.29 -11.62 38.57
CA MET A 108 16.21 -11.72 37.45
C MET A 108 16.67 -10.36 36.95
N ILE A 109 15.77 -9.42 36.68
CA ILE A 109 16.10 -8.07 36.19
C ILE A 109 16.91 -7.29 37.24
N SER A 110 16.59 -7.41 38.54
CA SER A 110 17.38 -6.80 39.63
C SER A 110 18.79 -7.36 39.66
N GLU A 111 18.96 -8.67 39.57
CA GLU A 111 20.28 -9.30 39.57
C GLU A 111 21.08 -8.99 38.30
N ILE A 112 20.40 -8.98 37.12
CA ILE A 112 21.04 -8.49 35.89
C ILE A 112 21.52 -7.05 36.07
N SER A 113 20.73 -6.18 36.68
CA SER A 113 21.13 -4.80 36.95
C SER A 113 22.37 -4.71 37.84
N ASN A 114 22.50 -5.62 38.78
CA ASN A 114 23.71 -5.71 39.64
C ASN A 114 24.91 -6.29 38.87
N ILE A 115 24.71 -7.26 37.99
CA ILE A 115 25.74 -7.85 37.12
C ILE A 115 26.04 -6.94 35.94
N SER A 116 25.06 -6.21 35.43
CA SER A 116 25.12 -5.39 34.20
C SER A 116 25.82 -4.06 34.42
N LEU A 117 25.99 -3.63 35.65
CA LEU A 117 26.99 -2.56 35.90
C LEU A 117 28.33 -2.90 35.23
N ASN A 118 28.54 -4.17 34.90
CA ASN A 118 29.74 -4.68 34.28
C ASN A 118 29.64 -5.17 32.84
N PHE A 119 28.45 -5.44 32.28
CA PHE A 119 28.29 -5.89 30.87
C PHE A 119 27.26 -5.12 30.08
N PHE A 120 25.98 -5.17 30.47
CA PHE A 120 24.96 -4.32 29.87
C PHE A 120 24.93 -2.97 30.59
N HIS A 121 24.52 -1.92 29.86
CA HIS A 121 24.34 -0.65 30.53
C HIS A 121 23.06 -0.67 31.40
N LYS A 122 21.90 -0.95 30.76
CA LYS A 122 20.61 -1.06 31.44
C LYS A 122 19.64 -1.90 30.60
N ILE A 123 18.79 -2.71 31.24
CA ILE A 123 17.62 -3.29 30.60
C ILE A 123 16.44 -2.34 30.82
N ASP A 124 15.83 -1.90 29.71
CA ASP A 124 14.70 -0.97 29.75
C ASP A 124 13.41 -1.67 29.33
N LEU A 125 12.42 -1.67 30.22
CA LEU A 125 11.11 -2.28 30.05
C LEU A 125 9.99 -1.23 29.87
N ARG A 126 10.33 0.05 29.75
CA ARG A 126 9.34 1.14 29.69
C ARG A 126 8.51 1.19 28.42
N LEU A 127 8.94 0.52 27.35
CA LEU A 127 8.19 0.47 26.09
C LEU A 127 7.02 -0.55 26.09
N ARG A 128 6.82 -1.30 27.19
CA ARG A 128 5.66 -2.16 27.32
C ARG A 128 4.37 -1.35 27.42
N PRO A 129 3.23 -1.89 26.95
CA PRO A 129 1.95 -1.21 27.07
C PRO A 129 1.59 -0.97 28.55
N ASP A 130 1.01 0.19 28.83
CA ASP A 130 0.51 0.52 30.16
C ASP A 130 -0.86 -0.13 30.38
N LEU A 131 -0.85 -1.31 30.97
CA LEU A 131 -2.06 -2.09 31.29
C LEU A 131 -2.62 -1.78 32.69
N GLY A 132 -2.19 -0.70 33.31
CA GLY A 132 -2.65 -0.30 34.66
C GLY A 132 -2.15 -1.18 35.79
N ASN A 133 -1.18 -2.07 35.54
CA ASN A 133 -0.56 -2.93 36.55
C ASN A 133 0.95 -2.71 36.64
N SER A 134 1.55 -3.14 37.76
CA SER A 134 2.99 -2.98 38.03
C SER A 134 3.84 -4.14 37.52
N TYR A 135 3.29 -5.05 36.71
CA TYR A 135 4.02 -6.22 36.21
C TYR A 135 5.07 -5.84 35.17
N LEU A 136 6.22 -6.52 35.21
CA LEU A 136 7.28 -6.39 34.21
C LEU A 136 7.00 -7.25 32.96
N ILE A 137 6.18 -8.29 33.12
CA ILE A 137 5.65 -9.09 32.02
C ILE A 137 4.38 -8.47 31.47
N THR A 138 4.12 -8.71 30.20
CA THR A 138 2.94 -8.23 29.48
C THR A 138 2.09 -9.43 29.06
N ASP A 139 0.85 -9.49 29.51
CA ASP A 139 -0.09 -10.51 29.06
C ASP A 139 -0.43 -10.31 27.57
N ILE A 140 -0.45 -11.40 26.81
CA ILE A 140 -0.62 -11.35 25.34
C ILE A 140 -2.01 -10.87 24.95
N GLU A 141 -3.08 -11.40 25.56
CA GLU A 141 -4.47 -11.02 25.21
C GLU A 141 -4.72 -9.54 25.56
N ASN A 142 -4.33 -9.12 26.75
CA ASN A 142 -4.47 -7.72 27.18
C ASN A 142 -3.67 -6.75 26.29
N ALA A 143 -2.50 -7.17 25.83
CA ALA A 143 -1.70 -6.35 24.91
C ALA A 143 -2.37 -6.23 23.54
N ILE A 144 -2.97 -7.29 23.00
CA ILE A 144 -3.71 -7.24 21.72
C ILE A 144 -4.90 -6.30 21.85
N GLU A 145 -5.65 -6.38 22.94
CA GLU A 145 -6.78 -5.47 23.20
C GLU A 145 -6.31 -4.01 23.31
N TYR A 146 -5.24 -3.75 24.07
CA TYR A 146 -4.65 -2.44 24.22
C TYR A 146 -4.23 -1.82 22.88
N TYR A 147 -3.44 -2.54 22.07
CA TYR A 147 -2.96 -2.02 20.79
C TYR A 147 -4.09 -1.86 19.77
N SER A 148 -5.15 -2.65 19.88
CA SER A 148 -6.33 -2.55 19.00
C SER A 148 -7.21 -1.34 19.32
N SER A 149 -7.30 -0.94 20.59
CA SER A 149 -8.24 0.08 21.10
C SER A 149 -7.57 1.42 21.45
N VAL A 150 -6.42 1.41 22.09
CA VAL A 150 -5.76 2.58 22.71
C VAL A 150 -4.39 2.88 22.09
N GLY A 151 -3.77 1.93 21.40
CA GLY A 151 -2.40 2.01 20.91
C GLY A 151 -2.03 3.32 20.22
N ARG A 152 -0.91 3.92 20.63
CA ARG A 152 -0.45 5.26 20.24
C ARG A 152 0.51 5.22 19.05
N ASN A 153 0.66 6.34 18.35
CA ASN A 153 1.51 6.40 17.15
C ASN A 153 3.01 6.24 17.47
N TRP A 154 3.47 6.70 18.62
CA TRP A 154 4.86 6.48 19.04
C TRP A 154 5.14 4.99 19.32
N GLU A 155 4.16 4.21 19.79
CA GLU A 155 4.29 2.75 19.96
C GLU A 155 4.36 2.05 18.60
N ARG A 156 3.59 2.51 17.60
CA ARG A 156 3.73 2.02 16.22
C ARG A 156 5.16 2.23 15.71
N LEU A 157 5.73 3.42 15.91
CA LEU A 157 7.13 3.71 15.55
C LEU A 157 8.11 2.79 16.29
N ALA A 158 7.90 2.54 17.58
CA ALA A 158 8.73 1.65 18.36
C ALA A 158 8.68 0.21 17.80
N PHE A 159 7.50 -0.28 17.40
CA PHE A 159 7.35 -1.61 16.80
C PHE A 159 7.98 -1.73 15.41
N HIS A 160 8.07 -0.67 14.60
CA HIS A 160 8.84 -0.70 13.36
C HIS A 160 10.32 -1.03 13.60
N ARG A 161 10.81 -0.77 14.81
CA ARG A 161 12.18 -1.06 15.25
C ARG A 161 12.23 -2.28 16.18
N SER A 162 11.31 -3.23 16.03
CA SER A 162 11.22 -4.40 16.88
C SER A 162 11.64 -5.68 16.16
N GLN A 163 12.08 -6.66 16.93
CA GLN A 163 12.40 -8.00 16.44
C GLN A 163 12.24 -9.05 17.54
N PHE A 164 11.89 -10.26 17.14
CA PHE A 164 11.92 -11.44 18.00
C PHE A 164 13.34 -11.68 18.56
N ILE A 165 13.45 -11.75 19.89
CA ILE A 165 14.69 -12.07 20.60
C ILE A 165 14.74 -13.54 20.97
N GLY A 166 13.68 -14.10 21.56
CA GLY A 166 13.64 -15.49 21.98
C GLY A 166 12.30 -15.90 22.60
N GLY A 167 12.16 -17.19 22.91
CA GLY A 167 10.91 -17.78 23.40
C GLY A 167 10.14 -18.52 22.31
N ASN A 168 8.82 -18.53 22.37
CA ASN A 168 7.96 -19.20 21.40
C ASN A 168 7.72 -18.33 20.15
N ILE A 169 8.27 -18.75 19.02
CA ILE A 169 8.13 -18.04 17.75
C ILE A 169 6.69 -18.06 17.23
N LEU A 170 5.93 -19.12 17.45
CA LEU A 170 4.54 -19.23 17.01
C LEU A 170 3.65 -18.21 17.72
N LEU A 171 3.77 -18.11 19.06
CA LEU A 171 3.06 -17.08 19.82
C LEU A 171 3.44 -15.65 19.39
N TYR A 172 4.70 -15.44 19.04
CA TYR A 172 5.14 -14.14 18.49
C TYR A 172 4.48 -13.85 17.14
N ASP A 173 4.46 -14.82 16.22
CA ASP A 173 3.87 -14.64 14.90
C ASP A 173 2.36 -14.39 14.98
N ASP A 174 1.65 -15.12 15.85
CA ASP A 174 0.23 -14.94 16.12
C ASP A 174 -0.06 -13.55 16.72
N PHE A 175 0.74 -13.12 17.71
CA PHE A 175 0.64 -11.78 18.28
C PHE A 175 0.85 -10.68 17.22
N MET A 176 1.94 -10.77 16.43
CA MET A 176 2.25 -9.80 15.39
C MET A 176 1.19 -9.76 14.29
N SER A 177 0.56 -10.90 14.00
CA SER A 177 -0.57 -10.98 13.07
C SER A 177 -1.80 -10.26 13.63
N SER A 178 -2.11 -10.46 14.91
CA SER A 178 -3.25 -9.82 15.60
C SER A 178 -3.15 -8.31 15.65
N ILE A 179 -1.95 -7.75 15.91
CA ILE A 179 -1.74 -6.28 15.95
C ILE A 179 -1.34 -5.67 14.59
N ARG A 180 -1.36 -6.45 13.50
CA ARG A 180 -0.91 -6.01 12.17
C ARG A 180 -1.69 -4.80 11.65
N SER A 181 -3.01 -4.74 11.91
CA SER A 181 -3.86 -3.60 11.49
C SER A 181 -3.51 -2.32 12.24
N PHE A 182 -3.10 -2.41 13.49
CA PHE A 182 -2.58 -1.30 14.26
C PHE A 182 -1.22 -0.83 13.70
N LEU A 183 -0.29 -1.74 13.44
CA LEU A 183 1.06 -1.39 13.00
C LEU A 183 1.08 -0.81 11.58
N PHE A 184 0.32 -1.39 10.64
CA PHE A 184 0.40 -1.09 9.22
C PHE A 184 -0.94 -0.57 8.69
N ARG A 185 -1.37 0.60 9.19
CA ARG A 185 -2.59 1.26 8.73
C ARG A 185 -2.48 1.62 7.25
N ARG A 186 -3.52 1.32 6.47
CA ARG A 186 -3.59 1.70 5.06
C ARG A 186 -4.00 3.15 4.84
N SER A 187 -4.84 3.69 5.73
CA SER A 187 -5.24 5.09 5.69
C SER A 187 -4.18 5.98 6.30
N PHE A 188 -3.98 7.15 5.70
CA PHE A 188 -3.09 8.17 6.25
C PHE A 188 -3.61 8.65 7.60
N ASP A 189 -2.76 8.57 8.59
CA ASP A 189 -3.01 9.11 9.92
C ASP A 189 -2.24 10.42 10.08
N TYR A 190 -2.88 11.52 9.68
CA TYR A 190 -2.26 12.84 9.72
C TYR A 190 -2.09 13.38 11.14
N TYR A 191 -2.92 12.95 12.08
CA TYR A 191 -2.69 13.26 13.49
C TYR A 191 -1.37 12.65 13.99
N ALA A 192 -1.00 11.48 13.46
CA ALA A 192 0.29 10.88 13.72
C ALA A 192 1.45 11.75 13.24
N ILE A 193 1.30 12.46 12.13
CA ILE A 193 2.34 13.33 11.56
C ILE A 193 2.58 14.52 12.48
N ASP A 194 1.52 15.21 12.91
CA ASP A 194 1.65 16.36 13.79
C ASP A 194 2.11 15.96 15.20
N GLU A 195 1.64 14.83 15.74
CA GLU A 195 2.12 14.27 16.99
C GLU A 195 3.63 13.96 16.92
N ILE A 196 4.07 13.35 15.83
CA ILE A 196 5.47 13.04 15.58
C ILE A 196 6.28 14.33 15.42
N LYS A 197 5.81 15.29 14.62
CA LYS A 197 6.45 16.61 14.49
C LYS A 197 6.66 17.26 15.85
N ASN A 198 5.62 17.27 16.70
CA ASN A 198 5.69 17.84 18.03
C ASN A 198 6.65 17.10 18.96
N LEU A 199 6.69 15.76 18.89
CA LEU A 199 7.67 14.96 19.64
C LEU A 199 9.13 15.30 19.24
N PHE A 200 9.35 15.76 18.01
CA PHE A 200 10.67 16.12 17.49
C PHE A 200 11.12 17.52 17.85
N LEU A 201 10.17 18.46 17.91
CA LEU A 201 10.44 19.87 18.21
C LEU A 201 10.61 20.15 19.70
N GLN A 202 10.06 19.33 20.58
CA GLN A 202 9.98 19.59 22.04
C GLN A 202 11.30 19.49 22.84
N LYS A 203 12.43 19.10 22.23
CA LYS A 203 13.69 18.83 22.98
C LYS A 203 14.87 19.74 22.62
N GLN A 204 14.63 21.03 22.44
CA GLN A 204 15.72 21.99 22.17
C GLN A 204 16.03 22.90 23.36
N THR A 205 16.56 22.39 24.47
CA THR A 205 16.88 23.25 25.62
C THR A 205 18.31 23.18 26.14
N ASN A 206 19.23 22.47 25.51
CA ASN A 206 20.58 22.34 26.02
C ASN A 206 21.60 23.22 25.28
N LYS A 207 22.42 23.98 26.08
CA LYS A 207 23.53 24.81 25.60
C LYS A 207 24.70 24.00 24.97
N LEU A 208 24.75 22.68 25.16
CA LEU A 208 25.76 21.78 24.61
C LEU A 208 25.18 21.01 23.41
N LEU A 209 25.99 20.80 22.37
CA LEU A 209 25.63 20.09 21.16
C LEU A 209 25.50 18.58 21.44
N ASP A 210 24.28 18.06 21.52
CA ASP A 210 23.99 16.63 21.67
C ASP A 210 23.76 16.00 20.27
N ILE A 211 24.70 15.19 19.80
CA ILE A 211 24.66 14.56 18.47
C ILE A 211 23.56 13.51 18.33
N LYS A 212 22.94 13.08 19.42
CA LYS A 212 21.81 12.15 19.38
C LYS A 212 20.47 12.89 19.35
N ASN A 213 20.29 13.90 20.20
CA ASN A 213 18.98 14.49 20.49
C ASN A 213 18.80 15.90 19.92
N SER A 214 19.88 16.66 19.60
CA SER A 214 19.74 17.98 19.00
C SER A 214 19.13 17.91 17.60
N PHE A 215 18.41 18.98 17.19
CA PHE A 215 17.76 19.05 15.89
C PHE A 215 18.80 19.06 14.76
N GLY A 216 18.55 18.22 13.74
CA GLY A 216 19.47 18.02 12.62
C GLY A 216 20.47 16.87 12.79
N PHE A 217 20.42 16.13 13.92
CA PHE A 217 21.34 15.03 14.22
C PHE A 217 20.69 13.64 14.11
N ILE A 218 21.23 12.62 14.81
CA ILE A 218 20.86 11.20 14.65
C ILE A 218 19.35 10.99 14.67
N ARG A 219 18.67 11.51 15.71
CA ARG A 219 17.20 11.34 15.82
C ARG A 219 16.45 12.01 14.68
N SER A 220 16.90 13.16 14.19
CA SER A 220 16.26 13.81 13.05
C SER A 220 16.38 12.97 11.78
N CYS A 221 17.54 12.34 11.53
CA CYS A 221 17.71 11.41 10.42
C CYS A 221 16.80 10.18 10.57
N GLU A 222 16.80 9.55 11.75
CA GLU A 222 15.93 8.39 12.04
C GLU A 222 14.45 8.77 11.86
N ASN A 223 14.05 9.93 12.32
CA ASN A 223 12.68 10.42 12.27
C ASN A 223 12.16 10.65 10.85
N ILE A 224 12.97 11.26 9.98
CA ILE A 224 12.62 11.43 8.56
C ILE A 224 12.37 10.07 7.90
N ILE A 225 13.19 9.07 8.22
CA ILE A 225 13.07 7.73 7.66
C ILE A 225 11.85 7.01 8.21
N HIS A 226 11.66 7.02 9.53
CA HIS A 226 10.54 6.36 10.20
C HIS A 226 9.20 7.03 9.89
N PHE A 227 9.19 8.32 9.59
CA PHE A 227 8.04 9.02 9.07
C PHE A 227 7.55 8.39 7.76
N ASN A 228 8.45 8.12 6.81
CA ASN A 228 8.10 7.43 5.57
C ASN A 228 7.58 6.00 5.83
N GLN A 229 8.17 5.27 6.79
CA GLN A 229 7.66 3.95 7.17
C GLN A 229 6.25 4.03 7.75
N LEU A 230 6.00 4.95 8.67
CA LEU A 230 4.69 5.12 9.30
C LEU A 230 3.60 5.43 8.27
N LEU A 231 3.90 6.29 7.30
CA LEU A 231 2.96 6.67 6.26
C LEU A 231 2.68 5.54 5.27
N TRP A 232 3.72 4.84 4.84
CA TRP A 232 3.65 4.01 3.64
C TRP A 232 3.72 2.51 3.88
N SER A 233 4.13 2.03 5.06
CA SER A 233 4.28 0.60 5.34
C SER A 233 2.96 -0.19 5.30
N GLY A 234 1.82 0.49 5.44
CA GLY A 234 0.50 -0.10 5.23
C GLY A 234 0.26 -0.53 3.78
N LYS A 235 0.75 0.26 2.82
CA LYS A 235 0.65 0.00 1.37
C LYS A 235 1.86 -0.79 0.83
N PHE A 236 3.06 -0.56 1.37
CA PHE A 236 4.32 -1.16 0.90
C PHE A 236 4.92 -2.08 1.95
N GLU A 237 4.86 -3.36 1.69
CA GLU A 237 5.45 -4.37 2.57
C GLU A 237 6.96 -4.25 2.69
N SER A 238 7.63 -3.78 1.64
CA SER A 238 9.08 -3.53 1.65
C SER A 238 9.52 -2.47 2.67
N LEU A 239 8.62 -1.55 3.07
CA LEU A 239 8.88 -0.57 4.13
C LEU A 239 8.67 -1.11 5.55
N ARG A 240 8.21 -2.36 5.72
CA ARG A 240 8.09 -3.04 7.02
C ARG A 240 9.41 -3.60 7.53
N GLU A 241 10.48 -3.35 6.81
CA GLU A 241 11.83 -3.70 7.24
C GLU A 241 12.21 -2.92 8.50
N ASN A 242 12.85 -3.57 9.47
CA ASN A 242 13.22 -2.95 10.73
C ASN A 242 14.62 -2.30 10.71
N SER A 243 15.52 -2.74 9.83
CA SER A 243 16.88 -2.21 9.72
C SER A 243 16.93 -0.91 8.93
N ILE A 244 17.42 0.18 9.53
CA ILE A 244 17.60 1.48 8.85
C ILE A 244 18.48 1.37 7.59
N HIS A 245 19.50 0.51 7.63
CA HIS A 245 20.41 0.27 6.51
C HIS A 245 19.69 -0.35 5.32
N LYS A 246 18.73 -1.25 5.56
CA LYS A 246 17.92 -1.85 4.52
C LYS A 246 16.84 -0.89 4.03
N ILE A 247 16.26 -0.09 4.93
CA ILE A 247 15.28 0.95 4.57
C ILE A 247 15.89 1.98 3.63
N PHE A 248 17.12 2.41 3.83
CA PHE A 248 17.80 3.29 2.86
C PHE A 248 17.79 2.73 1.44
N LYS A 249 17.98 1.41 1.27
CA LYS A 249 17.90 0.75 -0.04
C LYS A 249 16.47 0.76 -0.61
N VAL A 250 15.48 0.57 0.24
CA VAL A 250 14.07 0.59 -0.16
C VAL A 250 13.65 2.00 -0.55
N LEU A 251 14.00 3.01 0.24
CA LEU A 251 13.69 4.41 -0.04
C LEU A 251 14.31 4.88 -1.37
N SER A 252 15.55 4.47 -1.65
CA SER A 252 16.22 4.75 -2.93
C SER A 252 15.54 4.08 -4.11
N LYS A 253 15.13 2.81 -3.95
CA LYS A 253 14.50 2.02 -5.04
C LYS A 253 13.14 2.57 -5.48
N TYR A 254 12.38 3.12 -4.55
CA TYR A 254 10.99 3.53 -4.79
C TYR A 254 10.78 5.05 -4.79
N ASN A 255 11.86 5.84 -4.75
CA ASN A 255 11.85 7.30 -4.77
C ASN A 255 10.96 7.95 -3.68
N PHE A 256 10.91 7.36 -2.48
CA PHE A 256 10.17 7.95 -1.34
C PHE A 256 10.77 9.27 -0.84
N LEU A 257 12.04 9.49 -1.14
CA LEU A 257 12.77 10.73 -0.95
C LEU A 257 13.57 10.99 -2.24
N SER A 258 13.91 12.24 -2.52
CA SER A 258 14.82 12.53 -3.64
C SER A 258 16.16 11.83 -3.42
N GLN A 259 16.84 11.44 -4.49
CA GLN A 259 18.15 10.77 -4.38
C GLN A 259 19.17 11.67 -3.66
N GLU A 260 19.07 12.98 -3.85
CA GLU A 260 19.91 14.00 -3.20
C GLU A 260 19.63 14.05 -1.69
N ASP A 261 18.36 14.20 -1.29
CA ASP A 261 17.96 14.23 0.13
C ASP A 261 18.37 12.93 0.83
N LEU A 262 18.14 11.78 0.18
CA LEU A 262 18.48 10.47 0.72
C LEU A 262 20.02 10.31 0.90
N PHE A 263 20.81 10.82 -0.04
CA PHE A 263 22.28 10.82 0.07
C PHE A 263 22.73 11.66 1.27
N VAL A 264 22.18 12.88 1.42
CA VAL A 264 22.50 13.77 2.56
C VAL A 264 22.15 13.12 3.90
N ILE A 265 20.95 12.52 4.02
CA ILE A 265 20.51 11.85 5.24
C ILE A 265 21.42 10.66 5.57
N LYS A 266 21.73 9.84 4.59
CA LYS A 266 22.56 8.65 4.76
C LYS A 266 23.98 9.01 5.17
N ASP A 267 24.59 9.97 4.49
CA ASP A 267 25.95 10.45 4.76
C ASP A 267 26.05 11.07 6.16
N ALA A 268 25.08 11.92 6.53
CA ALA A 268 24.99 12.51 7.86
C ALA A 268 24.80 11.44 8.95
N TYR A 269 23.86 10.51 8.75
CA TYR A 269 23.58 9.44 9.72
C TYR A 269 24.81 8.60 10.04
N TYR A 270 25.52 8.10 9.01
CA TYR A 270 26.72 7.27 9.23
C TYR A 270 27.86 8.07 9.89
N TYR A 271 28.02 9.33 9.52
CA TYR A 271 29.00 10.19 10.13
C TYR A 271 28.72 10.42 11.62
N TYR A 272 27.46 10.73 11.99
CA TYR A 272 27.07 10.91 13.38
C TYR A 272 27.22 9.62 14.20
N ARG A 273 26.86 8.48 13.64
CA ARG A 273 27.02 7.18 14.28
C ARG A 273 28.49 6.83 14.51
N LYS A 274 29.36 7.22 13.59
CA LYS A 274 30.82 7.09 13.77
C LYS A 274 31.31 7.93 14.96
N ILE A 275 30.95 9.20 15.03
CA ILE A 275 31.31 10.09 16.13
C ILE A 275 30.71 9.59 17.46
N GLU A 276 29.45 9.14 17.49
CA GLU A 276 28.82 8.55 18.68
C GLU A 276 29.63 7.37 19.23
N ASN A 277 30.12 6.48 18.40
CA ASN A 277 30.94 5.35 18.82
C ASN A 277 32.29 5.80 19.39
N TYR A 278 32.92 6.78 18.80
CA TYR A 278 34.17 7.34 19.32
C TYR A 278 33.97 7.98 20.69
N LEU A 279 32.87 8.72 20.90
CA LEU A 279 32.55 9.30 22.21
C LEU A 279 32.32 8.23 23.28
N HIS A 280 31.56 7.18 22.95
CA HIS A 280 31.27 6.10 23.90
C HIS A 280 32.49 5.33 24.33
N ILE A 281 33.46 5.15 23.44
CA ILE A 281 34.73 4.50 23.80
C ILE A 281 35.60 5.40 24.66
N LYS A 282 35.68 6.69 24.33
CA LYS A 282 36.47 7.65 25.09
C LYS A 282 36.00 7.78 26.54
N GLN A 283 34.68 7.83 26.74
CA GLN A 283 34.10 8.24 28.02
C GLN A 283 33.58 7.08 28.85
N ASN A 284 33.38 5.91 28.22
CA ASN A 284 32.66 4.77 28.80
C ASN A 284 31.28 5.16 29.41
N THR A 285 30.66 6.20 28.88
CA THR A 285 29.40 6.81 29.34
C THR A 285 28.44 7.10 28.18
N PHE A 286 27.17 7.39 28.50
CA PHE A 286 26.15 7.79 27.55
C PHE A 286 26.21 9.22 27.00
N GLN A 287 27.23 9.97 27.32
CA GLN A 287 27.27 11.35 26.89
C GLN A 287 27.45 11.43 25.39
N ASN A 288 26.44 12.02 24.73
CA ASN A 288 26.42 12.30 23.30
C ASN A 288 26.76 13.79 23.04
N THR A 289 27.25 14.50 24.04
CA THR A 289 27.57 15.93 23.94
C THR A 289 28.96 16.11 23.37
N VAL A 290 29.06 17.03 22.42
CA VAL A 290 30.32 17.34 21.71
C VAL A 290 30.64 18.81 21.90
N SER A 291 31.90 19.12 22.10
CA SER A 291 32.45 20.48 22.15
C SER A 291 33.41 20.69 20.97
N ASP A 292 33.59 21.91 20.52
CA ASP A 292 34.55 22.26 19.45
C ASP A 292 36.03 21.95 19.84
N ASN A 293 36.34 21.87 21.13
CA ASN A 293 37.69 21.66 21.63
C ASN A 293 37.99 20.23 22.08
N ASP A 294 37.24 19.22 21.58
CA ASP A 294 37.51 17.84 21.89
C ASP A 294 38.78 17.33 21.17
N LEU A 295 39.91 17.26 21.93
CA LEU A 295 41.21 16.87 21.40
C LEU A 295 41.22 15.46 20.79
N PHE A 296 40.43 14.53 21.36
CA PHE A 296 40.36 13.16 20.86
C PHE A 296 39.65 13.13 19.51
N LEU A 297 38.51 13.83 19.34
CA LEU A 297 37.82 13.91 18.06
C LEU A 297 38.64 14.68 17.01
N LYS A 298 39.38 15.75 17.44
CA LYS A 298 40.28 16.48 16.54
C LYS A 298 41.46 15.61 16.03
N SER A 299 41.93 14.66 16.83
CA SER A 299 42.98 13.74 16.38
C SER A 299 42.51 12.75 15.34
N ILE A 300 41.20 12.47 15.29
CA ILE A 300 40.56 11.56 14.31
C ILE A 300 40.14 12.31 13.03
N ASP A 301 39.52 13.48 13.20
CA ASP A 301 39.09 14.36 12.13
C ASP A 301 39.26 15.82 12.59
N PRO A 302 40.30 16.54 12.12
CA PRO A 302 40.53 17.94 12.52
C PRO A 302 39.34 18.88 12.26
N ASN A 303 38.53 18.55 11.29
CA ASN A 303 37.36 19.35 10.86
C ASN A 303 36.02 18.82 11.36
N TYR A 304 36.03 17.87 12.32
CA TYR A 304 34.83 17.17 12.75
C TYR A 304 33.66 18.10 13.15
N PHE A 305 33.95 19.17 13.87
CA PHE A 305 32.90 20.07 14.37
C PHE A 305 32.23 20.86 13.24
N ALA A 306 33.01 21.39 12.29
CA ALA A 306 32.49 22.04 11.10
C ALA A 306 31.69 21.09 10.22
N GLN A 307 32.12 19.83 10.11
CA GLN A 307 31.35 18.79 9.40
C GLN A 307 30.05 18.47 10.10
N LEU A 308 30.04 18.36 11.45
CA LEU A 308 28.82 18.17 12.23
C LEU A 308 27.81 19.29 11.97
N GLN A 309 28.25 20.55 12.02
CA GLN A 309 27.37 21.70 11.76
C GLN A 309 26.85 21.72 10.33
N LYS A 310 27.70 21.50 9.33
CA LYS A 310 27.29 21.45 7.91
C LYS A 310 26.24 20.37 7.64
N LYS A 311 26.49 19.15 8.14
CA LYS A 311 25.58 18.04 7.96
C LYS A 311 24.25 18.26 8.71
N SER A 312 24.31 18.83 9.93
CA SER A 312 23.12 19.18 10.71
C SER A 312 22.24 20.18 9.97
N LYS A 313 22.81 21.21 9.35
CA LYS A 313 22.07 22.17 8.53
C LYS A 313 21.37 21.49 7.36
N GLY A 314 22.05 20.61 6.62
CA GLY A 314 21.43 19.86 5.53
C GLY A 314 20.23 19.00 5.97
N ILE A 315 20.31 18.36 7.15
CA ILE A 315 19.19 17.61 7.72
C ILE A 315 18.05 18.52 8.16
N GLN A 316 18.36 19.70 8.75
CA GLN A 316 17.35 20.70 9.12
C GLN A 316 16.62 21.22 7.88
N ASP A 317 17.33 21.51 6.80
CA ASP A 317 16.73 21.98 5.53
C ASP A 317 15.77 20.92 4.94
N ILE A 318 16.18 19.65 4.94
CA ILE A 318 15.31 18.54 4.49
C ILE A 318 14.09 18.41 5.40
N PHE A 319 14.29 18.50 6.72
CA PHE A 319 13.18 18.41 7.68
C PHE A 319 12.19 19.55 7.46
N ASN A 320 12.66 20.78 7.33
CA ASN A 320 11.82 21.95 7.07
C ASN A 320 11.08 21.82 5.73
N LYS A 321 11.76 21.35 4.68
CA LYS A 321 11.13 21.06 3.37
C LYS A 321 9.99 20.02 3.48
N LEU A 322 10.12 19.03 4.36
CA LEU A 322 9.10 17.99 4.55
C LEU A 322 7.96 18.44 5.48
N PHE A 323 8.21 19.31 6.44
CA PHE A 323 7.30 19.61 7.54
C PHE A 323 6.86 21.09 7.64
N ASP A 324 7.63 22.04 7.10
CA ASP A 324 7.32 23.47 7.17
C ASP A 324 6.97 24.02 5.78
N ASN A 325 5.70 23.91 5.42
CA ASN A 325 5.18 24.58 4.23
C ASN A 325 4.77 26.00 4.64
N GLN A 326 5.58 27.01 4.24
CA GLN A 326 5.18 28.40 4.31
C GLN A 326 4.09 28.66 3.25
N THR A 327 2.85 28.79 3.69
CA THR A 327 1.78 29.24 2.81
C THR A 327 1.60 30.75 2.98
N PRO A 328 1.57 31.53 1.90
CA PRO A 328 1.37 32.98 2.01
C PRO A 328 -0.04 33.29 2.47
N THR A 329 -0.15 34.15 3.48
CA THR A 329 -1.39 34.84 3.83
C THR A 329 -1.69 35.85 2.73
N LYS A 330 -2.71 35.62 1.92
CA LYS A 330 -3.22 36.58 0.94
C LYS A 330 -4.66 36.98 1.28
N ASP A 331 -5.00 38.24 0.99
CA ASP A 331 -6.37 38.73 1.04
C ASP A 331 -7.27 37.90 0.11
N LEU A 332 -8.36 37.40 0.67
CA LEU A 332 -9.33 36.58 -0.06
C LEU A 332 -10.09 37.42 -1.09
N LYS A 333 -10.08 37.00 -2.35
CA LYS A 333 -10.87 37.60 -3.43
C LYS A 333 -12.32 37.08 -3.40
N LEU A 334 -13.07 37.35 -2.35
CA LEU A 334 -14.45 36.92 -2.16
C LEU A 334 -15.42 37.50 -3.20
N ASP A 335 -15.13 38.70 -3.72
CA ASP A 335 -15.98 39.42 -4.69
C ASP A 335 -16.12 38.70 -6.03
N THR A 336 -15.31 37.68 -6.27
CA THR A 336 -15.34 36.91 -7.53
C THR A 336 -16.36 35.78 -7.55
N PHE A 337 -16.93 35.40 -6.42
CA PHE A 337 -17.88 34.29 -6.26
C PHE A 337 -19.33 34.77 -6.15
N ASP A 338 -20.28 33.94 -6.54
CA ASP A 338 -21.70 34.22 -6.38
C ASP A 338 -22.14 34.16 -4.89
N LYS A 339 -23.35 34.66 -4.60
CA LYS A 339 -23.88 34.73 -3.24
C LYS A 339 -23.96 33.36 -2.55
N LYS A 340 -24.28 32.30 -3.29
CA LYS A 340 -24.37 30.94 -2.76
C LYS A 340 -23.01 30.37 -2.43
N SER A 341 -22.03 30.57 -3.31
CA SER A 341 -20.64 30.17 -3.11
C SER A 341 -20.01 30.92 -1.92
N ASN A 342 -20.27 32.20 -1.76
CA ASN A 342 -19.81 32.94 -0.58
C ASN A 342 -20.38 32.41 0.74
N GLN A 343 -21.63 31.92 0.76
CA GLN A 343 -22.19 31.23 1.93
C GLN A 343 -21.45 29.91 2.22
N ILE A 344 -21.08 29.15 1.19
CA ILE A 344 -20.29 27.93 1.34
C ILE A 344 -18.90 28.26 1.89
N ILE A 345 -18.22 29.26 1.35
CA ILE A 345 -16.91 29.72 1.82
C ILE A 345 -16.94 30.10 3.30
N ASN A 346 -17.91 30.92 3.71
CA ASN A 346 -18.07 31.32 5.10
C ASN A 346 -18.31 30.12 6.01
N LYS A 347 -19.15 29.16 5.57
CA LYS A 347 -19.40 27.90 6.31
C LYS A 347 -18.12 27.05 6.46
N LEU A 348 -17.29 26.97 5.42
CA LEU A 348 -16.00 26.26 5.48
C LEU A 348 -15.03 26.96 6.44
N ILE A 349 -14.97 28.30 6.44
CA ILE A 349 -14.11 29.06 7.36
C ILE A 349 -14.62 28.92 8.82
N ASP A 350 -15.92 29.03 9.05
CA ASP A 350 -16.50 28.89 10.40
C ASP A 350 -16.33 27.47 10.98
N ARG A 351 -16.24 26.48 10.11
CA ARG A 351 -15.95 25.09 10.53
C ARG A 351 -14.63 24.97 11.27
N ALA A 352 -13.63 25.78 10.93
CA ALA A 352 -12.36 25.81 11.64
C ALA A 352 -12.52 26.06 13.15
N LYS A 353 -13.50 26.86 13.55
CA LYS A 353 -13.79 27.17 14.95
C LYS A 353 -14.26 25.94 15.72
N ASN A 354 -14.94 25.02 15.04
CA ASN A 354 -15.57 23.83 15.62
C ASN A 354 -14.69 22.56 15.55
N ILE A 355 -13.46 22.66 15.04
CA ILE A 355 -12.53 21.55 15.03
C ILE A 355 -11.99 21.32 16.44
N ASN A 356 -12.30 20.16 17.05
CA ASN A 356 -11.76 19.74 18.34
C ASN A 356 -10.29 19.28 18.20
N SER A 357 -9.37 20.20 18.00
CA SER A 357 -7.94 19.95 17.77
C SER A 357 -7.09 21.12 18.24
N SER A 358 -5.76 20.96 18.23
CA SER A 358 -4.79 22.02 18.54
C SER A 358 -4.95 23.25 17.62
N ASN A 359 -4.52 24.41 18.08
CA ASN A 359 -4.57 25.64 17.29
C ASN A 359 -3.80 25.52 15.97
N SER A 360 -2.70 24.77 15.93
CA SER A 360 -1.93 24.54 14.71
C SER A 360 -2.75 23.82 13.64
N VAL A 361 -3.54 22.82 14.00
CA VAL A 361 -4.44 22.09 13.08
C VAL A 361 -5.55 23.00 12.53
N LYS A 362 -6.06 23.91 13.34
CA LYS A 362 -7.07 24.90 12.91
C LYS A 362 -6.47 25.89 11.90
N GLU A 363 -5.26 26.36 12.16
CA GLU A 363 -4.52 27.25 11.26
C GLU A 363 -4.20 26.56 9.93
N ASP A 364 -3.70 25.33 9.96
CA ASP A 364 -3.43 24.51 8.77
C ASP A 364 -4.71 24.30 7.92
N TYR A 365 -5.84 24.04 8.58
CA TYR A 365 -7.13 23.93 7.91
C TYR A 365 -7.51 25.23 7.22
N LEU A 366 -7.45 26.36 7.91
CA LEU A 366 -7.79 27.67 7.35
C LEU A 366 -6.89 28.04 6.18
N GLN A 367 -5.59 27.87 6.31
CA GLN A 367 -4.63 28.15 5.23
C GLN A 367 -4.91 27.29 3.99
N SER A 368 -5.25 26.02 4.19
CA SER A 368 -5.61 25.10 3.11
C SER A 368 -6.90 25.54 2.39
N ILE A 369 -7.92 26.00 3.14
CA ILE A 369 -9.16 26.52 2.57
C ILE A 369 -8.90 27.84 1.83
N TYR A 370 -8.10 28.75 2.38
CA TYR A 370 -7.75 30.01 1.70
C TYR A 370 -7.03 29.76 0.38
N HIS A 371 -6.11 28.82 0.34
CA HIS A 371 -5.43 28.46 -0.88
C HIS A 371 -6.33 27.77 -1.90
N LEU A 372 -7.27 26.92 -1.45
CA LEU A 372 -8.29 26.35 -2.33
C LEU A 372 -9.13 27.44 -2.98
N ILE A 373 -9.57 28.45 -2.21
CA ILE A 373 -10.35 29.59 -2.70
C ILE A 373 -9.54 30.42 -3.72
N ASP A 374 -8.26 30.66 -3.44
CA ASP A 374 -7.37 31.39 -4.38
C ASP A 374 -7.23 30.64 -5.71
N ILE A 375 -6.99 29.34 -5.69
CA ILE A 375 -6.92 28.53 -6.92
C ILE A 375 -8.27 28.58 -7.65
N LEU A 376 -9.38 28.32 -6.97
CA LEU A 376 -10.71 28.32 -7.55
C LEU A 376 -11.09 29.68 -8.15
N SER A 377 -10.66 30.79 -7.55
CA SER A 377 -10.95 32.13 -8.05
C SER A 377 -10.44 32.40 -9.48
N GLN A 378 -9.46 31.61 -9.93
CA GLN A 378 -8.84 31.69 -11.25
C GLN A 378 -9.56 30.82 -12.29
N GLU A 379 -10.45 29.91 -11.85
CA GLU A 379 -11.14 28.98 -12.72
C GLU A 379 -12.46 29.56 -13.29
N LYS A 380 -12.81 29.18 -14.54
CA LYS A 380 -14.04 29.64 -15.19
C LYS A 380 -15.29 29.10 -14.48
N ASN A 381 -15.27 27.84 -14.07
CA ASN A 381 -16.39 27.11 -13.45
C ASN A 381 -16.29 27.10 -11.92
N LYS A 382 -15.68 28.15 -11.30
CA LYS A 382 -15.34 28.23 -9.88
C LYS A 382 -16.48 27.91 -8.91
N ASN A 383 -17.70 28.37 -9.23
CA ASN A 383 -18.86 28.15 -8.34
C ASN A 383 -19.29 26.67 -8.32
N GLU A 384 -19.30 26.00 -9.48
CA GLU A 384 -19.61 24.58 -9.58
C GLU A 384 -18.53 23.72 -8.91
N LEU A 385 -17.27 24.05 -9.17
CA LEU A 385 -16.12 23.38 -8.57
C LEU A 385 -16.14 23.49 -7.03
N LEU A 386 -16.46 24.69 -6.51
CA LEU A 386 -16.58 24.89 -5.06
C LEU A 386 -17.67 24.01 -4.45
N ILE A 387 -18.82 23.84 -5.09
CA ILE A 387 -19.88 22.94 -4.64
C ILE A 387 -19.40 21.48 -4.59
N LYS A 388 -18.64 21.04 -5.60
CA LYS A 388 -18.04 19.70 -5.61
C LYS A 388 -17.03 19.50 -4.48
N PHE A 389 -16.22 20.52 -4.18
CA PHE A 389 -15.30 20.51 -3.03
C PHE A 389 -16.03 20.55 -1.69
N ASP A 390 -17.08 21.37 -1.54
CA ASP A 390 -17.88 21.39 -0.32
C ASP A 390 -18.50 20.01 -0.04
N TYR A 391 -19.03 19.35 -1.07
CA TYR A 391 -19.52 17.98 -0.96
C TYR A 391 -18.41 17.03 -0.48
N LEU A 392 -17.22 17.10 -1.10
CA LEU A 392 -16.08 16.28 -0.74
C LEU A 392 -15.62 16.50 0.71
N ILE A 393 -15.53 17.77 1.15
CA ILE A 393 -15.13 18.15 2.51
C ILE A 393 -16.18 17.76 3.56
N ASN A 394 -17.46 17.83 3.22
CA ASN A 394 -18.56 17.53 4.16
C ASN A 394 -18.83 16.02 4.28
N TYR A 395 -18.72 15.27 3.20
CA TYR A 395 -18.94 13.82 3.21
C TYR A 395 -17.97 13.10 4.16
N TYR A 396 -16.73 13.55 4.21
CA TYR A 396 -15.72 13.05 5.13
C TYR A 396 -15.73 13.89 6.40
N LYS A 397 -16.37 13.40 7.45
CA LYS A 397 -16.67 14.03 8.75
C LYS A 397 -15.59 14.94 9.38
N SER A 398 -14.37 14.90 8.86
CA SER A 398 -13.31 15.85 9.17
C SER A 398 -12.70 16.37 7.88
N GLY A 399 -13.09 17.55 7.42
CA GLY A 399 -12.39 18.29 6.36
C GLY A 399 -10.89 18.44 6.62
N VAL A 400 -10.46 18.24 7.86
CA VAL A 400 -9.07 18.15 8.33
C VAL A 400 -8.26 17.10 7.55
N HIS A 401 -8.85 15.99 7.14
CA HIS A 401 -8.12 14.94 6.41
C HIS A 401 -7.66 15.42 5.01
N LEU A 402 -8.54 16.09 4.26
CA LEU A 402 -8.21 16.61 2.93
C LEU A 402 -7.21 17.77 3.02
N THR A 403 -7.38 18.65 4.01
CA THR A 403 -6.49 19.80 4.22
C THR A 403 -5.08 19.35 4.66
N SER A 404 -4.99 18.30 5.45
CA SER A 404 -3.71 17.69 5.82
C SER A 404 -3.02 17.04 4.62
N LEU A 405 -3.76 16.32 3.74
CA LEU A 405 -3.23 15.79 2.47
C LEU A 405 -2.66 16.90 1.59
N TYR A 406 -3.38 18.01 1.50
CA TYR A 406 -2.95 19.19 0.75
C TYR A 406 -1.65 19.79 1.31
N LYS A 407 -1.53 19.95 2.64
CA LYS A 407 -0.33 20.50 3.29
C LYS A 407 0.96 19.84 2.82
N TYR A 408 0.94 18.53 2.65
CA TYR A 408 2.11 17.76 2.19
C TYR A 408 2.15 17.54 0.67
N ASN A 409 1.12 18.00 -0.07
CA ASN A 409 1.00 17.82 -1.53
C ASN A 409 0.31 19.02 -2.17
N GLN A 410 1.01 20.13 -2.30
CA GLN A 410 0.45 21.41 -2.78
C GLN A 410 -0.20 21.35 -4.17
N HIS A 411 0.16 20.35 -5.00
CA HIS A 411 -0.47 20.17 -6.31
C HIS A 411 -1.83 19.45 -6.24
N LEU A 412 -2.19 18.86 -5.10
CA LEU A 412 -3.37 18.00 -4.96
C LEU A 412 -4.66 18.70 -5.37
N TYR A 413 -4.87 19.95 -4.94
CA TYR A 413 -6.08 20.70 -5.30
C TYR A 413 -6.20 20.94 -6.80
N LYS A 414 -5.11 21.27 -7.48
CA LYS A 414 -5.11 21.46 -8.94
C LYS A 414 -5.49 20.18 -9.67
N GLU A 415 -5.01 19.05 -9.20
CA GLU A 415 -5.33 17.76 -9.81
C GLU A 415 -6.76 17.31 -9.51
N ILE A 416 -7.29 17.59 -8.33
CA ILE A 416 -8.73 17.37 -8.03
C ILE A 416 -9.60 18.28 -8.90
N ILE A 417 -9.25 19.56 -9.07
CA ILE A 417 -9.93 20.51 -9.95
C ILE A 417 -9.93 19.98 -11.38
N PHE A 418 -8.77 19.55 -11.90
CA PHE A 418 -8.66 18.93 -13.22
C PHE A 418 -9.63 17.75 -13.38
N ILE A 419 -9.69 16.84 -12.39
CA ILE A 419 -10.61 15.71 -12.43
C ILE A 419 -12.08 16.18 -12.42
N PHE A 420 -12.41 17.15 -11.58
CA PHE A 420 -13.77 17.68 -11.46
C PHE A 420 -14.26 18.41 -12.72
N ASP A 421 -13.32 19.07 -13.42
CA ASP A 421 -13.60 19.79 -14.65
C ASP A 421 -13.68 18.85 -15.86
N GLN A 422 -12.74 17.90 -15.98
CA GLN A 422 -12.59 17.08 -17.18
C GLN A 422 -13.43 15.79 -17.19
N SER A 423 -13.79 15.24 -16.02
CA SER A 423 -14.44 13.91 -15.98
C SER A 423 -15.53 13.79 -14.91
N PRO A 424 -16.81 13.84 -15.29
CA PRO A 424 -17.92 13.54 -14.39
C PRO A 424 -17.82 12.13 -13.77
N LYS A 425 -17.32 11.15 -14.54
CA LYS A 425 -17.12 9.77 -14.07
C LYS A 425 -16.09 9.69 -12.95
N LEU A 426 -14.89 10.24 -13.16
CA LEU A 426 -13.85 10.24 -12.13
C LEU A 426 -14.23 11.13 -10.95
N SER A 427 -14.93 12.24 -11.20
CA SER A 427 -15.47 13.12 -10.16
C SER A 427 -16.40 12.34 -9.21
N LYS A 428 -17.36 11.57 -9.76
CA LYS A 428 -18.28 10.73 -8.98
C LYS A 428 -17.56 9.64 -8.19
N LEU A 429 -16.56 8.99 -8.80
CA LEU A 429 -15.74 7.98 -8.11
C LEU A 429 -14.95 8.58 -6.96
N LEU A 430 -14.33 9.74 -7.16
CA LEU A 430 -13.56 10.44 -6.15
C LEU A 430 -14.42 10.87 -4.96
N GLN A 431 -15.63 11.37 -5.22
CA GLN A 431 -16.58 11.78 -4.19
C GLN A 431 -17.10 10.61 -3.35
N LYS A 432 -17.25 9.42 -3.94
CA LYS A 432 -17.71 8.21 -3.23
C LYS A 432 -16.58 7.50 -2.47
N ASN A 433 -15.31 7.66 -2.89
CA ASN A 433 -14.19 6.82 -2.44
C ASN A 433 -12.97 7.67 -2.07
N PHE A 434 -12.92 8.12 -0.81
CA PHE A 434 -11.82 8.99 -0.33
C PHE A 434 -10.41 8.38 -0.50
N PHE A 435 -10.29 7.06 -0.38
CA PHE A 435 -9.00 6.39 -0.57
C PHE A 435 -8.38 6.66 -1.96
N LEU A 436 -9.19 7.08 -2.96
CA LEU A 436 -8.70 7.46 -4.28
C LEU A 436 -7.93 8.80 -4.25
N ILE A 437 -8.26 9.70 -3.33
CA ILE A 437 -7.48 10.93 -3.10
C ILE A 437 -6.10 10.57 -2.55
N GLU A 438 -6.05 9.68 -1.58
CA GLU A 438 -4.79 9.16 -1.06
C GLU A 438 -3.99 8.45 -2.16
N SER A 439 -4.68 7.77 -3.09
CA SER A 439 -4.05 7.10 -4.22
C SER A 439 -3.45 8.08 -5.23
N LEU A 440 -4.08 9.25 -5.44
CA LEU A 440 -3.49 10.34 -6.23
C LEU A 440 -2.20 10.86 -5.58
N VAL A 441 -2.26 11.17 -4.28
CA VAL A 441 -1.08 11.61 -3.52
C VAL A 441 0.04 10.58 -3.62
N TYR A 442 -0.31 9.32 -3.47
CA TYR A 442 0.62 8.22 -3.62
C TYR A 442 1.24 8.19 -5.03
N PHE A 443 0.39 8.28 -6.06
CA PHE A 443 0.83 8.24 -7.45
C PHE A 443 1.83 9.38 -7.78
N PHE A 444 1.57 10.61 -7.33
CA PHE A 444 2.46 11.74 -7.60
C PHE A 444 3.84 11.57 -6.97
N ASN A 445 3.90 10.94 -5.81
CA ASN A 445 5.16 10.73 -5.11
C ASN A 445 5.92 9.48 -5.58
N TYR A 446 5.21 8.42 -6.02
CA TYR A 446 5.82 7.08 -6.17
C TYR A 446 5.43 6.33 -7.44
N GLY A 447 4.59 6.90 -8.29
CA GLY A 447 4.11 6.29 -9.53
C GLY A 447 2.98 5.27 -9.34
N LEU A 448 2.65 4.55 -10.41
CA LEU A 448 1.54 3.60 -10.41
C LEU A 448 1.78 2.42 -9.47
N PRO A 449 0.82 2.11 -8.58
CA PRO A 449 0.89 0.91 -7.78
C PRO A 449 0.79 -0.34 -8.65
N ASN A 450 1.52 -1.39 -8.29
CA ASN A 450 1.39 -2.69 -8.95
C ASN A 450 0.15 -3.42 -8.43
N PHE A 451 -0.76 -3.78 -9.34
CA PHE A 451 -1.88 -4.64 -9.00
C PHE A 451 -1.38 -6.04 -8.61
N ARG A 452 -1.74 -6.53 -7.43
CA ARG A 452 -1.28 -7.81 -6.87
C ARG A 452 -2.43 -8.78 -6.68
N LEU A 453 -2.19 -10.05 -7.02
CA LEU A 453 -3.08 -11.13 -6.64
C LEU A 453 -2.96 -11.37 -5.12
N ARG A 454 -4.10 -11.49 -4.43
CA ARG A 454 -4.18 -11.75 -3.00
C ARG A 454 -4.75 -13.15 -2.75
N ARG A 455 -4.24 -13.80 -1.71
CA ARG A 455 -4.84 -15.03 -1.19
C ARG A 455 -5.73 -14.68 0.00
N PRO A 456 -6.83 -15.41 0.23
CA PRO A 456 -7.63 -15.22 1.43
C PRO A 456 -6.78 -15.49 2.69
N THR A 457 -7.00 -14.65 3.70
CA THR A 457 -6.50 -14.86 5.07
C THR A 457 -7.68 -15.25 5.96
N GLU A 458 -7.50 -15.25 7.27
CA GLU A 458 -8.57 -15.57 8.22
C GLU A 458 -9.74 -14.57 8.19
N ASN A 459 -9.53 -13.34 7.71
CA ASN A 459 -10.57 -12.31 7.64
C ASN A 459 -11.01 -12.04 6.20
N PHE A 460 -12.07 -12.77 5.78
CA PHE A 460 -12.64 -12.70 4.44
C PHE A 460 -13.06 -11.27 4.06
N ASP A 461 -13.82 -10.57 4.91
CA ASP A 461 -14.38 -9.24 4.57
C ASP A 461 -13.29 -8.19 4.42
N LEU A 462 -12.25 -8.22 5.26
CA LEU A 462 -11.13 -7.30 5.16
C LEU A 462 -10.35 -7.50 3.87
N ASP A 463 -10.10 -8.73 3.48
CA ASP A 463 -9.35 -9.05 2.26
C ASP A 463 -10.17 -8.77 1.02
N LEU A 464 -11.47 -9.01 1.04
CA LEU A 464 -12.40 -8.64 -0.03
C LEU A 464 -12.38 -7.12 -0.26
N LYS A 465 -12.50 -6.32 0.80
CA LYS A 465 -12.38 -4.84 0.71
C LYS A 465 -11.08 -4.42 0.06
N LYS A 466 -9.96 -5.07 0.41
CA LYS A 466 -8.64 -4.75 -0.17
C LYS A 466 -8.57 -5.08 -1.66
N ILE A 467 -9.11 -6.22 -2.09
CA ILE A 467 -9.17 -6.62 -3.51
C ILE A 467 -9.95 -5.57 -4.32
N ILE A 468 -11.09 -5.12 -3.77
CA ILE A 468 -11.94 -4.13 -4.40
C ILE A 468 -11.24 -2.77 -4.45
N GLN A 469 -10.65 -2.31 -3.35
CA GLN A 469 -9.89 -1.05 -3.33
C GLN A 469 -8.75 -1.05 -4.34
N ASP A 470 -7.98 -2.15 -4.44
CA ASP A 470 -6.84 -2.26 -5.36
C ASP A 470 -7.28 -2.11 -6.84
N ILE A 471 -8.46 -2.62 -7.24
CA ILE A 471 -8.93 -2.45 -8.63
C ILE A 471 -9.47 -1.04 -8.89
N TYR A 472 -10.25 -0.45 -7.96
CA TYR A 472 -10.70 0.93 -8.09
C TYR A 472 -9.54 1.90 -8.21
N GLU A 473 -8.52 1.76 -7.33
CA GLU A 473 -7.29 2.56 -7.35
C GLU A 473 -6.56 2.44 -8.69
N SER A 474 -6.38 1.21 -9.16
CA SER A 474 -5.64 0.93 -10.39
C SER A 474 -6.32 1.51 -11.63
N VAL A 475 -7.64 1.31 -11.78
CA VAL A 475 -8.40 1.80 -12.94
C VAL A 475 -8.53 3.32 -12.89
N PHE A 476 -8.87 3.88 -11.72
CA PHE A 476 -8.97 5.33 -11.53
C PHE A 476 -7.67 6.07 -11.92
N LEU A 477 -6.52 5.58 -11.46
CA LEU A 477 -5.23 6.18 -11.79
C LEU A 477 -4.88 6.03 -13.28
N LEU A 478 -5.26 4.92 -13.92
CA LEU A 478 -5.05 4.75 -15.37
C LEU A 478 -5.94 5.68 -16.17
N ASP A 479 -7.22 5.83 -15.80
CA ASP A 479 -8.17 6.74 -16.44
C ASP A 479 -7.69 8.20 -16.28
N TYR A 480 -7.23 8.61 -15.08
CA TYR A 480 -6.61 9.90 -14.84
C TYR A 480 -5.35 10.14 -15.69
N LEU A 481 -4.46 9.15 -15.79
CA LEU A 481 -3.23 9.25 -16.59
C LEU A 481 -3.51 9.42 -18.08
N TYR A 482 -4.52 8.74 -18.58
CA TYR A 482 -4.95 8.86 -19.97
C TYR A 482 -5.53 10.25 -20.24
N LEU A 483 -6.46 10.75 -19.41
CA LEU A 483 -7.05 12.09 -19.54
C LEU A 483 -6.00 13.20 -19.43
N SER A 484 -5.03 13.06 -18.52
CA SER A 484 -3.92 14.01 -18.37
C SER A 484 -2.82 13.85 -19.43
N LYS A 485 -3.04 13.00 -20.47
CA LYS A 485 -2.10 12.72 -21.57
C LYS A 485 -0.72 12.22 -21.13
N LYS A 486 -0.64 11.61 -19.94
CA LYS A 486 0.63 11.08 -19.39
C LYS A 486 0.94 9.65 -19.87
N ILE A 487 -0.01 8.96 -20.50
CA ILE A 487 0.18 7.64 -21.13
C ILE A 487 -0.51 7.59 -22.50
N SER A 488 0.04 6.77 -23.40
CA SER A 488 -0.58 6.49 -24.70
C SER A 488 -1.80 5.58 -24.57
N ILE A 489 -2.71 5.63 -25.54
CA ILE A 489 -3.90 4.79 -25.60
C ILE A 489 -3.59 3.29 -25.52
N ASP A 490 -2.55 2.83 -26.21
CA ASP A 490 -2.17 1.42 -26.21
C ASP A 490 -1.65 0.97 -24.85
N ALA A 491 -0.83 1.81 -24.19
CA ALA A 491 -0.35 1.55 -22.84
C ALA A 491 -1.51 1.56 -21.83
N TYR A 492 -2.47 2.48 -21.99
CA TYR A 492 -3.68 2.58 -21.19
C TYR A 492 -4.52 1.31 -21.31
N LEU A 493 -4.94 0.94 -22.52
CA LEU A 493 -5.79 -0.22 -22.76
C LEU A 493 -5.12 -1.52 -22.32
N LYS A 494 -3.84 -1.69 -22.66
CA LYS A 494 -3.06 -2.88 -22.26
C LYS A 494 -3.02 -3.05 -20.74
N LYS A 495 -2.74 -1.97 -20.00
CA LYS A 495 -2.66 -2.02 -18.52
C LYS A 495 -4.05 -2.20 -17.91
N ARG A 496 -5.05 -1.44 -18.38
CA ARG A 496 -6.42 -1.49 -17.86
C ARG A 496 -7.02 -2.88 -18.04
N ASN A 497 -6.97 -3.44 -19.24
CA ASN A 497 -7.50 -4.78 -19.53
C ASN A 497 -6.77 -5.88 -18.75
N ARG A 498 -5.44 -5.77 -18.62
CA ARG A 498 -4.66 -6.71 -17.79
C ARG A 498 -5.13 -6.68 -16.34
N ASN A 499 -5.34 -5.50 -15.76
CA ASN A 499 -5.72 -5.35 -14.36
C ASN A 499 -7.16 -5.81 -14.11
N LEU A 500 -8.11 -5.52 -15.01
CA LEU A 500 -9.48 -6.01 -14.92
C LEU A 500 -9.57 -7.54 -15.00
N ARG A 501 -8.85 -8.14 -15.95
CA ARG A 501 -8.79 -9.62 -16.08
C ARG A 501 -8.17 -10.26 -14.82
N ALA A 502 -7.09 -9.69 -14.31
CA ALA A 502 -6.46 -10.14 -13.08
C ALA A 502 -7.38 -9.97 -11.87
N PHE A 503 -8.15 -8.89 -11.81
CA PHE A 503 -9.15 -8.67 -10.76
C PHE A 503 -10.25 -9.73 -10.77
N ILE A 504 -10.88 -9.97 -11.94
CA ILE A 504 -11.95 -10.97 -12.09
C ILE A 504 -11.42 -12.35 -11.66
N PHE A 505 -10.23 -12.71 -12.11
CA PHE A 505 -9.60 -13.97 -11.74
C PHE A 505 -9.29 -14.06 -10.25
N ASN A 506 -8.73 -12.98 -9.66
CA ASN A 506 -8.38 -12.95 -8.25
C ASN A 506 -9.62 -13.01 -7.36
N LEU A 507 -10.67 -12.25 -7.69
CA LEU A 507 -11.94 -12.29 -6.96
C LEU A 507 -12.58 -13.69 -7.04
N PHE A 508 -12.58 -14.30 -8.22
CA PHE A 508 -13.08 -15.66 -8.38
C PHE A 508 -12.27 -16.67 -7.56
N GLN A 509 -10.95 -16.64 -7.64
CA GLN A 509 -10.10 -17.54 -6.85
C GLN A 509 -10.28 -17.33 -5.35
N PHE A 510 -10.46 -16.08 -4.92
CA PHE A 510 -10.73 -15.73 -3.53
C PHE A 510 -12.02 -16.37 -3.04
N VAL A 511 -13.13 -16.20 -3.77
CA VAL A 511 -14.44 -16.78 -3.45
C VAL A 511 -14.40 -18.29 -3.48
N LYS A 512 -13.74 -18.87 -4.49
CA LYS A 512 -13.59 -20.34 -4.63
C LYS A 512 -12.80 -20.93 -3.48
N THR A 513 -11.68 -20.34 -3.11
CA THR A 513 -10.81 -20.83 -2.02
C THR A 513 -11.55 -20.78 -0.69
N ASP A 514 -12.23 -19.67 -0.39
CA ASP A 514 -13.01 -19.55 0.84
C ASP A 514 -14.14 -20.59 0.92
N TYR A 515 -14.84 -20.85 -0.19
CA TYR A 515 -15.88 -21.88 -0.23
C TYR A 515 -15.29 -23.29 0.02
N LEU A 516 -14.16 -23.62 -0.62
CA LEU A 516 -13.51 -24.93 -0.51
C LEU A 516 -12.81 -25.14 0.84
N THR A 517 -12.31 -24.09 1.49
CA THR A 517 -11.73 -24.19 2.85
C THR A 517 -12.77 -24.73 3.86
N ASN A 518 -14.03 -24.36 3.68
CA ASN A 518 -15.13 -24.86 4.49
C ASN A 518 -15.63 -26.26 4.06
N LYS A 519 -15.10 -26.83 2.96
CA LYS A 519 -15.48 -28.14 2.39
C LYS A 519 -14.28 -28.84 1.77
N PRO A 520 -13.33 -29.34 2.57
CA PRO A 520 -12.04 -29.86 2.10
C PRO A 520 -12.16 -31.09 1.17
N ASP A 521 -13.26 -31.83 1.26
CA ASP A 521 -13.48 -33.05 0.45
C ASP A 521 -13.92 -32.75 -0.99
N ILE A 522 -14.19 -31.48 -1.33
CA ILE A 522 -14.64 -31.07 -2.65
C ILE A 522 -13.46 -30.60 -3.49
N PHE A 523 -13.24 -31.27 -4.61
CA PHE A 523 -12.34 -30.79 -5.64
C PHE A 523 -13.11 -30.10 -6.75
N SER A 524 -12.74 -28.87 -7.10
CA SER A 524 -13.33 -28.11 -8.20
C SER A 524 -12.23 -27.53 -9.09
N ASP A 525 -12.29 -27.83 -10.39
CA ASP A 525 -11.45 -27.23 -11.43
C ASP A 525 -12.17 -26.09 -12.18
N LEU A 526 -13.27 -25.61 -11.59
CA LEU A 526 -14.06 -24.48 -12.09
C LEU A 526 -13.17 -23.29 -12.46
N SER A 527 -13.40 -22.75 -13.65
CA SER A 527 -12.62 -21.61 -14.18
C SER A 527 -13.52 -20.64 -14.97
N PRO A 528 -13.30 -19.32 -14.83
CA PRO A 528 -14.04 -18.33 -15.61
C PRO A 528 -13.54 -18.26 -17.06
N ILE A 529 -14.48 -18.08 -17.98
CA ILE A 529 -14.27 -17.71 -19.37
C ILE A 529 -14.72 -16.27 -19.56
N LEU A 530 -13.94 -15.50 -20.27
CA LEU A 530 -14.29 -14.16 -20.71
C LEU A 530 -14.71 -14.20 -22.17
N PHE A 531 -15.71 -13.40 -22.51
CA PHE A 531 -16.16 -13.14 -23.87
C PHE A 531 -15.87 -11.69 -24.28
N GLY A 532 -16.05 -11.40 -25.55
CA GLY A 532 -16.03 -10.04 -26.09
C GLY A 532 -14.72 -9.29 -25.91
N SER A 533 -14.83 -7.99 -25.69
CA SER A 533 -13.68 -7.07 -25.67
C SER A 533 -12.70 -7.33 -24.52
N LEU A 534 -13.18 -7.84 -23.40
CA LEU A 534 -12.32 -8.18 -22.28
C LEU A 534 -11.49 -9.46 -22.54
N ALA A 535 -12.04 -10.40 -23.33
CA ALA A 535 -11.32 -11.59 -23.78
C ALA A 535 -10.19 -11.24 -24.75
N THR A 536 -10.46 -10.32 -25.68
CA THR A 536 -9.49 -9.83 -26.69
C THR A 536 -8.51 -8.77 -26.16
N LYS A 537 -8.72 -8.27 -24.92
CA LYS A 537 -7.92 -7.26 -24.22
C LYS A 537 -8.03 -5.84 -24.82
N ASP A 538 -9.14 -5.53 -25.44
CA ASP A 538 -9.47 -4.22 -26.04
C ASP A 538 -10.72 -3.56 -25.44
N ALA A 539 -11.14 -3.98 -24.24
CA ALA A 539 -12.23 -3.38 -23.52
C ALA A 539 -11.96 -1.90 -23.18
N ILE A 540 -12.91 -1.05 -23.58
CA ILE A 540 -12.93 0.39 -23.26
C ILE A 540 -13.69 0.65 -21.94
N PRO A 541 -13.71 1.89 -21.40
CA PRO A 541 -14.38 2.18 -20.13
C PRO A 541 -15.86 1.81 -20.05
N SER A 542 -16.60 1.90 -21.15
CA SER A 542 -18.02 1.53 -21.23
C SER A 542 -18.27 0.05 -21.57
N SER A 543 -17.23 -0.76 -21.72
CA SER A 543 -17.38 -2.18 -22.01
C SER A 543 -17.84 -2.96 -20.78
N ASP A 544 -18.86 -3.79 -20.97
CA ASP A 544 -19.28 -4.76 -19.97
C ASP A 544 -18.28 -5.92 -19.86
N ALA A 545 -18.30 -6.59 -18.72
CA ALA A 545 -17.55 -7.81 -18.51
C ALA A 545 -18.45 -9.02 -18.75
N ASP A 546 -18.31 -9.63 -19.92
CA ASP A 546 -19.02 -10.86 -20.27
C ASP A 546 -18.28 -12.05 -19.66
N ILE A 547 -18.83 -12.62 -18.58
CA ILE A 547 -18.19 -13.69 -17.80
C ILE A 547 -19.10 -14.93 -17.81
N PHE A 548 -18.48 -16.08 -18.03
CA PHE A 548 -19.13 -17.38 -17.92
C PHE A 548 -18.20 -18.38 -17.24
N PHE A 549 -18.71 -19.53 -16.76
CA PHE A 549 -17.88 -20.47 -16.01
C PHE A 549 -17.96 -21.88 -16.58
N ILE A 550 -16.80 -22.55 -16.64
CA ILE A 550 -16.69 -23.93 -17.08
C ILE A 550 -15.96 -24.79 -16.07
N TYR A 551 -16.27 -26.08 -16.06
CA TYR A 551 -15.58 -27.10 -15.25
C TYR A 551 -15.39 -28.39 -16.08
N THR A 552 -14.48 -29.30 -15.65
CA THR A 552 -14.36 -30.63 -16.23
C THR A 552 -15.21 -31.64 -15.45
N ASP A 553 -15.89 -32.54 -16.14
CA ASP A 553 -16.82 -33.54 -15.55
C ASP A 553 -16.07 -34.68 -14.80
N THR A 554 -15.10 -34.35 -13.98
CA THR A 554 -14.29 -35.36 -13.30
C THR A 554 -14.90 -35.93 -12.01
N LYS A 555 -15.89 -35.25 -11.42
CA LYS A 555 -16.63 -35.67 -10.20
C LYS A 555 -17.97 -34.92 -10.10
N ASN A 556 -18.95 -35.47 -9.39
CA ASN A 556 -20.31 -34.94 -9.20
C ASN A 556 -20.39 -33.60 -8.42
N ASN A 557 -19.62 -32.60 -8.79
CA ASN A 557 -19.50 -31.29 -8.09
C ASN A 557 -20.31 -30.17 -8.72
N HIS A 558 -21.26 -30.50 -9.61
CA HIS A 558 -22.05 -29.51 -10.33
C HIS A 558 -22.79 -28.51 -9.41
N ILE A 559 -23.45 -29.03 -8.37
CA ILE A 559 -24.19 -28.20 -7.40
C ILE A 559 -23.26 -27.23 -6.66
N ASP A 560 -22.08 -27.68 -6.25
CA ASP A 560 -21.12 -26.81 -5.55
C ASP A 560 -20.51 -25.75 -6.48
N ASN A 561 -20.27 -26.12 -7.75
CA ASN A 561 -19.84 -25.16 -8.78
C ASN A 561 -20.88 -24.06 -9.00
N ILE A 562 -22.18 -24.40 -9.04
CA ILE A 562 -23.27 -23.42 -9.11
C ILE A 562 -23.26 -22.49 -7.90
N LYS A 563 -23.06 -23.02 -6.68
CA LYS A 563 -23.01 -22.20 -5.45
C LYS A 563 -21.83 -21.24 -5.45
N ILE A 564 -20.64 -21.69 -5.89
CA ILE A 564 -19.45 -20.84 -6.02
C ILE A 564 -19.71 -19.68 -7.02
N VAL A 565 -20.29 -19.98 -8.19
CA VAL A 565 -20.58 -18.99 -9.22
C VAL A 565 -21.63 -17.99 -8.75
N ARG A 566 -22.71 -18.44 -8.13
CA ARG A 566 -23.74 -17.55 -7.56
C ARG A 566 -23.14 -16.62 -6.49
N ARG A 567 -22.27 -17.13 -5.63
CA ARG A 567 -21.59 -16.32 -4.61
C ARG A 567 -20.66 -15.28 -5.26
N PHE A 568 -19.95 -15.66 -6.32
CA PHE A 568 -19.12 -14.71 -7.09
C PHE A 568 -19.96 -13.56 -7.65
N TYR A 569 -21.08 -13.85 -8.33
CA TYR A 569 -21.93 -12.80 -8.90
C TYR A 569 -22.59 -11.93 -7.82
N ASN A 570 -23.01 -12.53 -6.71
CA ASN A 570 -23.58 -11.78 -5.59
C ASN A 570 -22.58 -10.78 -5.03
N ILE A 571 -21.34 -11.21 -4.77
CA ILE A 571 -20.27 -10.35 -4.28
C ILE A 571 -19.93 -9.28 -5.33
N PHE A 572 -19.80 -9.67 -6.60
CA PHE A 572 -19.49 -8.72 -7.66
C PHE A 572 -20.57 -7.62 -7.74
N ASN A 573 -21.86 -7.99 -7.81
CA ASN A 573 -22.96 -7.03 -7.89
C ASN A 573 -23.18 -6.20 -6.63
N GLN A 574 -22.81 -6.71 -5.46
CA GLN A 574 -22.95 -6.00 -4.18
C GLN A 574 -21.85 -4.94 -3.98
N TYR A 575 -20.62 -5.24 -4.38
CA TYR A 575 -19.45 -4.42 -4.02
C TYR A 575 -18.90 -3.60 -5.19
N ILE A 576 -19.23 -3.93 -6.43
CA ILE A 576 -18.74 -3.22 -7.61
C ILE A 576 -19.85 -2.33 -8.17
N ASP A 577 -19.55 -1.02 -8.27
CA ASP A 577 -20.49 -0.06 -8.87
C ASP A 577 -20.65 -0.36 -10.36
N ARG A 578 -21.89 -0.40 -10.86
CA ARG A 578 -22.20 -0.63 -12.28
C ARG A 578 -21.61 0.45 -13.19
N ASP A 579 -21.47 1.67 -12.69
CA ASP A 579 -20.82 2.77 -13.43
C ASP A 579 -19.30 2.52 -13.58
N PHE A 580 -18.71 1.66 -12.73
CA PHE A 580 -17.31 1.30 -12.80
C PHE A 580 -17.05 0.15 -13.77
N ILE A 581 -17.77 -0.96 -13.63
CA ILE A 581 -17.81 -2.09 -14.54
C ILE A 581 -19.09 -2.90 -14.29
N SER A 582 -19.84 -3.16 -15.35
CA SER A 582 -21.02 -4.03 -15.31
C SER A 582 -20.68 -5.44 -15.77
N VAL A 583 -21.37 -6.42 -15.21
CA VAL A 583 -21.29 -7.81 -15.69
C VAL A 583 -22.50 -8.10 -16.54
N ASP A 584 -22.25 -8.54 -17.78
CA ASP A 584 -23.29 -9.01 -18.69
C ASP A 584 -23.30 -10.54 -18.71
N ASP A 585 -24.46 -11.13 -18.47
CA ASP A 585 -24.68 -12.57 -18.49
C ASP A 585 -25.53 -13.02 -19.68
N ARG A 586 -25.80 -12.13 -20.67
CA ARG A 586 -26.63 -12.41 -21.84
C ARG A 586 -25.98 -13.29 -22.89
N ASN A 587 -24.66 -13.29 -22.98
CA ASN A 587 -23.90 -14.09 -23.96
C ASN A 587 -23.66 -15.53 -23.46
N LYS A 588 -24.74 -16.21 -23.05
CA LYS A 588 -24.67 -17.59 -22.55
C LYS A 588 -24.87 -18.60 -23.71
N PRO A 589 -24.18 -19.77 -23.64
CA PRO A 589 -24.43 -20.88 -24.54
C PRO A 589 -25.79 -21.45 -24.24
N PHE A 590 -26.85 -21.23 -24.29
CA PHE A 590 -28.23 -21.64 -23.98
C PHE A 590 -29.09 -20.45 -23.52
N ASP A 591 -30.35 -20.49 -23.89
CA ASP A 591 -31.33 -19.44 -23.63
C ASP A 591 -31.46 -18.98 -22.17
N LYS A 592 -32.18 -17.91 -21.93
CA LYS A 592 -32.35 -17.15 -20.67
C LYS A 592 -32.58 -17.94 -19.37
N THR A 593 -32.86 -19.25 -19.48
CA THR A 593 -33.12 -20.16 -18.35
C THR A 593 -31.88 -20.99 -17.92
N SER A 594 -30.74 -20.86 -18.62
CA SER A 594 -29.58 -21.74 -18.38
C SER A 594 -28.78 -21.35 -17.17
N GLU A 595 -28.16 -22.34 -16.59
CA GLU A 595 -27.22 -22.20 -15.49
C GLU A 595 -25.98 -21.38 -15.91
N GLN A 596 -25.42 -20.59 -14.99
CA GLN A 596 -24.25 -19.73 -15.25
C GLN A 596 -22.94 -20.53 -15.31
N VAL A 597 -23.01 -21.86 -15.29
CA VAL A 597 -21.90 -22.80 -15.28
C VAL A 597 -22.24 -24.06 -16.05
N ILE A 598 -21.31 -24.55 -16.86
CA ILE A 598 -21.49 -25.74 -17.70
C ILE A 598 -20.22 -26.56 -17.77
N SER A 599 -20.34 -27.88 -18.09
CA SER A 599 -19.16 -28.69 -18.34
C SER A 599 -18.44 -28.27 -19.61
N LEU A 600 -17.12 -28.43 -19.64
CA LEU A 600 -16.28 -28.07 -20.78
C LEU A 600 -16.72 -28.76 -22.08
N ASP A 601 -17.11 -30.02 -21.98
CA ASP A 601 -17.49 -30.84 -23.16
C ASP A 601 -18.86 -30.38 -23.70
N ASN A 602 -19.85 -30.09 -22.83
CA ASN A 602 -21.13 -29.53 -23.22
C ASN A 602 -20.98 -28.11 -23.82
N PHE A 603 -20.07 -27.30 -23.27
CA PHE A 603 -19.77 -25.98 -23.81
C PHE A 603 -19.30 -26.07 -25.28
N PHE A 604 -18.33 -26.91 -25.57
CA PHE A 604 -17.82 -27.06 -26.93
C PHE A 604 -18.82 -27.78 -27.87
N ASN A 605 -19.63 -28.72 -27.37
CA ASN A 605 -20.67 -29.37 -28.14
C ASN A 605 -21.75 -28.38 -28.60
N PHE A 606 -22.14 -27.43 -27.74
CA PHE A 606 -23.06 -26.36 -28.13
C PHE A 606 -22.51 -25.56 -29.32
N TYR A 607 -21.26 -25.07 -29.23
CA TYR A 607 -20.67 -24.27 -30.33
C TYR A 607 -20.33 -25.08 -31.58
N LYS A 608 -20.18 -26.37 -31.50
CA LYS A 608 -20.02 -27.23 -32.69
C LYS A 608 -21.33 -27.38 -33.48
N ASN A 609 -22.46 -27.30 -32.80
CA ASN A 609 -23.78 -27.56 -33.38
C ASN A 609 -24.62 -26.30 -33.58
N THR A 610 -24.03 -25.09 -33.34
CA THR A 610 -24.72 -23.83 -33.53
C THR A 610 -24.50 -23.29 -34.95
N ASP A 611 -25.58 -22.89 -35.61
CA ASP A 611 -25.57 -22.19 -36.90
C ASP A 611 -25.82 -20.67 -36.71
N GLU A 612 -26.04 -20.22 -35.47
CA GLU A 612 -26.30 -18.81 -35.20
C GLU A 612 -25.06 -17.95 -35.32
N PHE A 613 -25.09 -17.02 -36.25
CA PHE A 613 -23.95 -16.14 -36.57
C PHE A 613 -23.38 -15.38 -35.35
N PHE A 614 -24.25 -14.85 -34.50
CA PHE A 614 -23.78 -14.12 -33.29
C PHE A 614 -23.12 -15.02 -32.28
N HIS A 615 -23.52 -16.29 -32.17
CA HIS A 615 -22.84 -17.27 -31.34
C HIS A 615 -21.44 -17.57 -31.89
N ILE A 616 -21.31 -17.70 -33.22
CA ILE A 616 -20.02 -17.93 -33.91
C ILE A 616 -19.07 -16.74 -33.65
N LEU A 617 -19.53 -15.51 -33.84
CA LEU A 617 -18.74 -14.30 -33.59
C LEU A 617 -18.34 -14.18 -32.13
N SER A 618 -19.25 -14.42 -31.20
CA SER A 618 -18.95 -14.35 -29.77
C SER A 618 -17.94 -15.42 -29.35
N PHE A 619 -18.03 -16.61 -29.92
CA PHE A 619 -17.11 -17.71 -29.63
C PHE A 619 -15.66 -17.44 -30.05
N GLN A 620 -15.44 -16.70 -31.13
CA GLN A 620 -14.07 -16.29 -31.52
C GLN A 620 -13.38 -15.48 -30.41
N LYS A 621 -14.15 -14.64 -29.74
CA LYS A 621 -13.67 -13.73 -28.69
C LYS A 621 -13.81 -14.34 -27.31
N ILE A 622 -13.35 -15.58 -27.11
CA ILE A 622 -13.32 -16.20 -25.80
C ILE A 622 -11.89 -16.43 -25.30
N SER A 623 -11.72 -16.29 -24.03
CA SER A 623 -10.46 -16.64 -23.33
C SER A 623 -10.72 -17.18 -21.94
N ILE A 624 -10.01 -18.24 -21.57
CA ILE A 624 -10.09 -18.82 -20.23
C ILE A 624 -9.14 -18.11 -19.25
N LEU A 625 -9.59 -17.94 -18.01
CA LEU A 625 -8.77 -17.49 -16.89
C LEU A 625 -8.54 -18.69 -15.94
N SER A 626 -7.40 -19.36 -16.08
CA SER A 626 -7.08 -20.56 -15.28
C SER A 626 -5.59 -20.63 -14.97
N THR A 627 -5.25 -21.12 -13.79
CA THR A 627 -3.89 -21.52 -13.42
C THR A 627 -3.58 -22.96 -13.84
N ASN A 628 -4.60 -23.75 -14.19
CA ASN A 628 -4.43 -25.12 -14.68
C ASN A 628 -4.03 -25.11 -16.15
N LEU A 629 -2.73 -25.39 -16.39
CA LEU A 629 -2.16 -25.41 -17.75
C LEU A 629 -2.77 -26.52 -18.64
N GLN A 630 -3.15 -27.66 -18.06
CA GLN A 630 -3.76 -28.77 -18.82
C GLN A 630 -5.15 -28.37 -19.30
N LEU A 631 -5.97 -27.79 -18.41
CA LEU A 631 -7.29 -27.26 -18.74
C LEU A 631 -7.19 -26.18 -19.83
N SER A 632 -6.26 -25.23 -19.67
CA SER A 632 -6.03 -24.18 -20.68
C SER A 632 -5.63 -24.74 -22.04
N LYS A 633 -4.72 -25.73 -22.09
CA LYS A 633 -4.35 -26.40 -23.35
C LYS A 633 -5.52 -27.13 -23.99
N LYS A 634 -6.32 -27.91 -23.21
CA LYS A 634 -7.53 -28.60 -23.69
C LYS A 634 -8.53 -27.59 -24.24
N PHE A 635 -8.74 -26.48 -23.52
CA PHE A 635 -9.65 -25.40 -23.95
C PHE A 635 -9.24 -24.81 -25.31
N TYR A 636 -8.02 -24.34 -25.48
CA TYR A 636 -7.58 -23.74 -26.74
C TYR A 636 -7.49 -24.72 -27.89
N LYS A 637 -7.15 -25.99 -27.63
CA LYS A 637 -7.19 -27.05 -28.64
C LYS A 637 -8.62 -27.24 -29.16
N ASN A 638 -9.61 -27.37 -28.26
CA ASN A 638 -11.01 -27.53 -28.63
C ASN A 638 -11.57 -26.29 -29.32
N LYS A 639 -11.19 -25.06 -28.85
CA LYS A 639 -11.55 -23.81 -29.50
C LYS A 639 -11.12 -23.82 -30.98
N ASN A 640 -9.87 -24.16 -31.27
CA ASN A 640 -9.36 -24.19 -32.65
C ASN A 640 -10.10 -25.22 -33.52
N ILE A 641 -10.45 -26.40 -32.97
CA ILE A 641 -11.24 -27.41 -33.64
C ILE A 641 -12.60 -26.86 -34.00
N VAL A 642 -13.30 -26.22 -33.08
CA VAL A 642 -14.64 -25.65 -33.32
C VAL A 642 -14.57 -24.53 -34.37
N ILE A 643 -13.61 -23.62 -34.27
CA ILE A 643 -13.42 -22.55 -35.27
C ILE A 643 -13.19 -23.12 -36.67
N SER A 644 -12.48 -24.24 -36.81
CA SER A 644 -12.24 -24.85 -38.12
C SER A 644 -13.49 -25.49 -38.75
N HIS A 645 -14.57 -25.71 -37.97
CA HIS A 645 -15.84 -26.24 -38.47
C HIS A 645 -16.83 -25.15 -38.91
N PHE A 646 -16.59 -23.90 -38.52
CA PHE A 646 -17.50 -22.81 -38.91
C PHE A 646 -17.42 -22.56 -40.42
N SER A 647 -18.60 -22.54 -41.08
CA SER A 647 -18.69 -22.09 -42.46
C SER A 647 -18.35 -20.60 -42.54
N LYS A 648 -17.61 -20.20 -43.56
CA LYS A 648 -17.28 -18.79 -43.77
C LYS A 648 -18.55 -18.03 -44.15
N PRO A 649 -18.92 -16.98 -43.39
CA PRO A 649 -20.08 -16.17 -43.71
C PRO A 649 -19.85 -15.41 -45.01
N ASP A 650 -20.91 -15.34 -45.86
CA ASP A 650 -20.92 -14.49 -47.04
C ASP A 650 -21.07 -13.03 -46.59
N LEU A 651 -20.33 -12.11 -47.23
CA LEU A 651 -20.41 -10.69 -46.95
C LEU A 651 -21.82 -10.12 -47.14
N GLU A 652 -22.51 -10.59 -48.15
CA GLU A 652 -23.90 -10.20 -48.46
C GLU A 652 -24.90 -10.59 -47.34
N TYR A 653 -24.69 -11.72 -46.69
CA TYR A 653 -25.47 -12.15 -45.53
C TYR A 653 -25.20 -11.25 -44.30
N VAL A 654 -23.97 -10.82 -44.15
CA VAL A 654 -23.54 -9.94 -43.03
C VAL A 654 -24.09 -8.53 -43.19
N GLU A 655 -24.08 -7.97 -44.40
CA GLU A 655 -24.69 -6.66 -44.70
C GLU A 655 -26.19 -6.64 -44.43
N LYS A 656 -26.88 -7.74 -44.68
CA LYS A 656 -28.31 -7.89 -44.35
C LYS A 656 -28.56 -7.98 -42.84
N MET A 657 -27.68 -8.60 -42.09
CA MET A 657 -27.81 -8.78 -40.64
C MET A 657 -27.47 -7.53 -39.84
N ILE A 658 -26.49 -6.74 -40.28
CA ILE A 658 -26.15 -5.44 -39.71
C ILE A 658 -27.07 -4.41 -40.38
N ASP A 659 -28.29 -4.26 -40.00
CA ASP A 659 -29.28 -3.31 -40.55
C ASP A 659 -28.66 -1.90 -40.73
N ILE A 660 -27.76 -1.78 -41.72
CA ILE A 660 -26.95 -0.59 -42.05
C ILE A 660 -27.84 0.62 -42.39
N LYS A 661 -29.12 0.37 -42.70
CA LYS A 661 -30.12 1.40 -42.99
C LYS A 661 -30.68 2.09 -41.74
N LYS A 662 -30.43 1.58 -40.53
CA LYS A 662 -30.78 2.29 -39.29
C LYS A 662 -29.86 3.48 -39.05
N PRO A 663 -30.43 4.67 -38.75
CA PRO A 663 -29.59 5.81 -38.43
C PRO A 663 -28.72 5.51 -37.21
N LEU A 664 -27.41 5.70 -37.37
CA LEU A 664 -26.44 5.56 -36.27
C LEU A 664 -26.73 6.58 -35.17
N LYS A 665 -27.17 6.09 -34.01
CA LYS A 665 -27.51 6.94 -32.86
C LYS A 665 -26.26 7.41 -32.10
N SER A 666 -25.23 6.60 -32.10
CA SER A 666 -24.00 6.88 -31.32
C SER A 666 -22.73 6.47 -32.06
N ILE A 667 -21.59 7.00 -31.65
CA ILE A 667 -20.25 6.51 -32.03
C ILE A 667 -20.06 5.05 -31.62
N LYS A 668 -20.68 4.63 -30.53
CA LYS A 668 -20.67 3.25 -30.06
C LYS A 668 -21.27 2.28 -31.08
N ASP A 669 -22.34 2.68 -31.75
CA ASP A 669 -22.96 1.87 -32.82
C ASP A 669 -21.98 1.72 -34.00
N LEU A 670 -21.35 2.79 -34.43
CA LEU A 670 -20.35 2.77 -35.50
C LEU A 670 -19.15 1.89 -35.11
N PHE A 671 -18.66 1.99 -33.90
CA PHE A 671 -17.58 1.17 -33.41
C PHE A 671 -17.91 -0.32 -33.30
N GLN A 672 -19.14 -0.64 -32.95
CA GLN A 672 -19.66 -2.02 -32.98
C GLN A 672 -19.67 -2.59 -34.41
N ILE A 673 -20.13 -1.82 -35.38
CA ILE A 673 -20.11 -2.19 -36.78
C ILE A 673 -18.68 -2.48 -37.26
N TYR A 674 -17.75 -1.57 -36.99
CA TYR A 674 -16.34 -1.78 -37.31
C TYR A 674 -15.76 -3.06 -36.67
N LYS A 675 -16.12 -3.35 -35.43
CA LYS A 675 -15.69 -4.60 -34.76
C LYS A 675 -16.24 -5.84 -35.46
N ILE A 676 -17.50 -5.85 -35.86
CA ILE A 676 -18.12 -6.96 -36.56
C ILE A 676 -17.40 -7.20 -37.89
N PHE A 677 -17.14 -6.15 -38.66
CA PHE A 677 -16.42 -6.27 -39.92
C PHE A 677 -14.99 -6.77 -39.75
N MET A 678 -14.27 -6.31 -38.79
CA MET A 678 -12.94 -6.84 -38.47
C MET A 678 -12.96 -8.33 -38.21
N GLU A 679 -13.96 -8.80 -37.50
CA GLU A 679 -14.10 -10.22 -37.13
C GLU A 679 -14.41 -11.11 -38.31
N ILE A 680 -15.24 -10.62 -39.22
CA ILE A 680 -15.62 -11.32 -40.46
C ILE A 680 -14.40 -11.44 -41.39
N THR A 681 -13.64 -10.35 -41.54
CA THR A 681 -12.40 -10.39 -42.36
C THR A 681 -11.37 -11.33 -41.78
N LEU A 682 -11.26 -11.41 -40.46
CA LEU A 682 -10.37 -12.40 -39.77
C LEU A 682 -10.88 -13.85 -40.02
N LEU A 683 -12.18 -14.10 -39.98
CA LEU A 683 -12.80 -15.39 -40.32
C LEU A 683 -12.46 -15.81 -41.74
N ASN A 684 -12.49 -14.88 -42.68
CA ASN A 684 -12.22 -15.14 -44.09
C ASN A 684 -10.76 -15.21 -44.43
N ASN A 685 -9.83 -15.22 -43.41
CA ASN A 685 -8.36 -15.20 -43.60
C ASN A 685 -7.89 -14.01 -44.48
N GLN A 686 -8.64 -12.96 -44.61
CA GLN A 686 -8.25 -11.75 -45.31
C GLN A 686 -7.38 -10.91 -44.38
N LYS A 687 -6.27 -10.35 -44.87
CA LYS A 687 -5.45 -9.39 -44.15
C LYS A 687 -6.19 -8.06 -44.06
N PHE A 688 -6.86 -7.83 -42.95
CA PHE A 688 -7.42 -6.52 -42.66
C PHE A 688 -6.30 -5.54 -42.36
N LYS A 689 -6.15 -4.48 -43.16
CA LYS A 689 -5.36 -3.32 -42.77
C LYS A 689 -6.19 -2.58 -41.73
N LEU A 690 -5.74 -2.60 -40.48
CA LEU A 690 -6.34 -1.79 -39.41
C LEU A 690 -6.38 -0.33 -39.88
N HIS A 691 -7.55 0.17 -40.23
CA HIS A 691 -7.69 1.51 -40.77
C HIS A 691 -7.28 2.52 -39.70
N LYS A 692 -6.57 3.60 -40.06
CA LYS A 692 -6.23 4.68 -39.14
C LYS A 692 -7.45 5.20 -38.41
N ASN A 693 -8.58 5.22 -39.10
CA ASN A 693 -9.87 5.70 -38.59
C ASN A 693 -10.42 4.86 -37.41
N PHE A 694 -10.17 3.56 -37.37
CA PHE A 694 -10.55 2.74 -36.20
C PHE A 694 -9.81 3.14 -34.92
N GLY A 695 -8.54 3.51 -35.04
CA GLY A 695 -7.76 4.03 -33.94
C GLY A 695 -8.35 5.34 -33.39
N TYR A 696 -8.70 6.27 -34.26
CA TYR A 696 -9.32 7.56 -33.88
C TYR A 696 -10.69 7.37 -33.26
N LEU A 697 -11.57 6.54 -33.83
CA LEU A 697 -12.88 6.22 -33.25
C LEU A 697 -12.77 5.63 -31.84
N ARG A 698 -11.79 4.78 -31.64
CA ARG A 698 -11.52 4.18 -30.31
C ARG A 698 -11.07 5.24 -29.30
N GLU A 699 -10.21 6.17 -29.72
CA GLU A 699 -9.76 7.29 -28.88
C GLU A 699 -10.93 8.20 -28.50
N ASP A 700 -11.74 8.59 -29.46
CA ASP A 700 -12.90 9.45 -29.26
C ASP A 700 -13.92 8.80 -28.33
N LEU A 701 -14.16 7.51 -28.50
CA LEU A 701 -15.10 6.76 -27.65
C LEU A 701 -14.61 6.67 -26.20
N ILE A 702 -13.33 6.42 -25.98
CA ILE A 702 -12.75 6.41 -24.63
C ILE A 702 -12.84 7.81 -24.01
N PHE A 703 -12.56 8.84 -24.79
CA PHE A 703 -12.66 10.23 -24.32
C PHE A 703 -14.10 10.58 -23.95
N GLU A 704 -15.10 10.21 -24.80
CA GLU A 704 -16.53 10.38 -24.51
C GLU A 704 -16.95 9.64 -23.23
N ASP A 705 -16.51 8.39 -23.06
CA ASP A 705 -16.79 7.58 -21.87
C ASP A 705 -16.26 8.20 -20.56
N LEU A 706 -15.09 8.83 -20.62
CA LEU A 706 -14.45 9.41 -19.44
C LEU A 706 -14.89 10.84 -19.14
N THR A 707 -15.18 11.64 -20.19
CA THR A 707 -15.52 13.06 -20.04
C THR A 707 -17.02 13.35 -20.08
N GLY A 708 -17.81 12.41 -20.60
CA GLY A 708 -19.23 12.65 -20.87
C GLY A 708 -19.51 13.65 -21.99
N SER A 709 -18.47 14.15 -22.68
CA SER A 709 -18.59 15.10 -23.78
C SER A 709 -18.81 14.35 -25.09
N PRO A 710 -19.87 14.68 -25.89
CA PRO A 710 -20.12 13.98 -27.15
C PRO A 710 -18.94 14.22 -28.13
N SER A 711 -18.57 13.16 -28.84
CA SER A 711 -17.55 13.25 -29.87
C SER A 711 -18.02 14.12 -31.04
N LYS A 712 -17.09 14.86 -31.63
CA LYS A 712 -17.31 15.71 -32.83
C LYS A 712 -17.17 14.93 -34.14
N VAL A 713 -17.09 13.61 -34.10
CA VAL A 713 -16.88 12.76 -35.29
C VAL A 713 -18.08 12.76 -36.20
N ASP A 714 -17.88 12.99 -37.48
CA ASP A 714 -18.89 12.79 -38.50
C ASP A 714 -19.10 11.29 -38.79
N LYS A 715 -20.11 10.75 -38.13
CA LYS A 715 -20.46 9.32 -38.17
C LYS A 715 -20.73 8.82 -39.57
N LYS A 716 -21.34 9.67 -40.43
CA LYS A 716 -21.70 9.32 -41.80
C LYS A 716 -20.47 9.16 -42.68
N LEU A 717 -19.53 10.09 -42.55
CA LEU A 717 -18.23 10.04 -43.27
C LEU A 717 -17.47 8.73 -42.99
N TYR A 718 -17.38 8.35 -41.73
CA TYR A 718 -16.69 7.12 -41.31
C TYR A 718 -17.39 5.84 -41.76
N LEU A 719 -18.74 5.85 -41.80
CA LEU A 719 -19.52 4.71 -42.30
C LEU A 719 -19.35 4.56 -43.81
N ASP A 720 -19.41 5.68 -44.56
CA ASP A 720 -19.22 5.68 -46.00
C ASP A 720 -17.80 5.24 -46.41
N GLU A 721 -16.80 5.61 -45.65
CA GLU A 721 -15.43 5.13 -45.85
C GLU A 721 -15.30 3.63 -45.58
N LEU A 722 -15.90 3.12 -44.50
CA LEU A 722 -15.90 1.69 -44.16
C LEU A 722 -16.57 0.86 -45.28
N LEU A 723 -17.73 1.33 -45.77
CA LEU A 723 -18.45 0.64 -46.83
C LEU A 723 -17.69 0.63 -48.17
N ARG A 724 -16.93 1.69 -48.50
CA ARG A 724 -16.04 1.70 -49.69
C ARG A 724 -14.84 0.74 -49.56
N GLU A 725 -14.34 0.49 -48.37
CA GLU A 725 -13.23 -0.47 -48.16
C GLU A 725 -13.70 -1.91 -48.20
N LEU A 726 -14.96 -2.17 -47.97
CA LEU A 726 -15.58 -3.48 -47.98
C LEU A 726 -16.13 -3.89 -49.33
N SER A 727 -16.48 -2.92 -50.20
CA SER A 727 -16.82 -3.13 -51.62
C SER A 727 -15.57 -3.32 -52.48
#